data_b860b15545d90a33b93ebb34899d3685
#
_entry.id   b860b15545d90a33b93ebb34899d3685
#
_cell.length_a   1.000
_cell.length_b   1.000
_cell.length_c   1.000
_cell.angle_alpha   90.00
_cell.angle_beta   90.00
_cell.angle_gamma   90.00
#
_symmetry.space_group_name_H-M   'P 1'
#
loop_
_entity.id
_entity.type
_entity.pdbx_description
1 polymer ?
#
loop_
_entity_poly.entity_id
_entity_poly.type
_entity_poly.pdbx_seq_one_letter_code
_entity_poly.pdbx_strand_id
1 'polypeptide(L)'
;MADADGRAAGRSGFADLLLDLRVQAGFSQEELAEAAGLSVRTIRELEAGRVARPRKDSVRLLAEALGLQDGDAGRFLAAAGHATVRPVIAVGAPAPSGMRWRGTRPIPDGLVGRDTELAELADLLRQNRLVTLVGPGGVGKTELALAAADRFSGADTTVVVVDLTTVQRDSAVPSAILDAFGTAPGTSDLDDVLSGRQPGDLVIVEDNAEHVLDGVATVANRMVRSFPSVGVLVTSRIPLGLPDEVVRRVQVLGVPANDRDFAEIAASPAVEMFVRRAARVRPDFALTPDNAATVARLCQRLDGLPLALELAAARAGSLSVETILAALDDRFRLLSGPRRFGAPHQRTLADTIAWSVDALSDAARQLLYRASMLGSPFTLDAVVGVCTGTPIDPLDVPMLLAELVDKSLLQPVLEFEALYGARYKMLETIREHAYAGLTSQSTDLTEFRDRAVSWCAEYVKGLEGAWASPDRERRYRAANANSATFEVALERAAELEQWDTAAQIVLGFRIAWQYQASVAQSGIRWAVQCAENVVDKEVSGMLLTIGGRLSNLTGDVRAARRLYGEARTLTSPESEMGLVARGGWVSSGSLLLDTASLAEIPALVADARSHGNVQRSATVQAICGLALARWGRLPEAKELLLAWEAALANPGVYPDEIAYMALSRVSLELGDLADARRWAELARDSQASDDPERTKIAGCLAMVEFQEGRYDEAQALLDEADEDIRGHRGYFDYLVMLYRSRLARRTGDIAAARASIRDAVSRLQVEGRVVYLLDVLPEAVAVLHAAGHSAAADLLCGQLLAWQQTMDPPMLPTAWAVLQESCSTATVAPGWPEPNPAESVRRLADDVLAALS
;
A
#
# COMPACT_ATOMS: atom_id res chain seq x y z
N MET A 1 47.21 48.59 -17.35
CA MET A 1 46.78 48.20 -18.71
C MET A 1 47.34 46.82 -18.98
N ALA A 2 46.49 45.86 -19.28
CA ALA A 2 46.78 44.45 -19.66
C ALA A 2 47.49 43.65 -18.52
N ASP A 3 47.07 42.48 -18.08
CA ASP A 3 46.23 41.43 -18.57
C ASP A 3 45.57 40.70 -17.36
N ALA A 4 44.26 40.60 -17.35
CA ALA A 4 43.54 39.74 -16.41
C ALA A 4 42.34 39.14 -17.19
N ASP A 5 42.64 38.23 -18.10
CA ASP A 5 41.63 37.34 -18.69
C ASP A 5 42.30 36.02 -19.03
N GLY A 6 41.85 34.97 -18.39
CA GLY A 6 42.24 33.63 -18.79
C GLY A 6 42.35 32.61 -17.68
N ARG A 7 41.28 32.36 -16.87
CA ARG A 7 41.10 31.09 -16.10
C ARG A 7 39.67 30.96 -15.56
N ALA A 8 38.73 30.64 -16.44
CA ALA A 8 37.43 30.12 -16.07
C ALA A 8 37.12 28.92 -16.97
N ALA A 9 37.87 27.86 -16.81
CA ALA A 9 37.48 26.55 -17.34
C ALA A 9 36.83 25.77 -16.18
N GLY A 10 35.51 25.45 -16.32
CA GLY A 10 34.58 24.98 -15.36
C GLY A 10 35.11 23.91 -14.36
N ARG A 11 35.10 24.28 -13.10
CA ARG A 11 35.12 23.30 -12.01
C ARG A 11 33.79 22.54 -12.03
N SER A 12 33.83 21.22 -11.67
CA SER A 12 32.59 20.46 -11.55
C SER A 12 31.82 21.00 -10.31
N GLY A 13 30.50 21.08 -10.38
CA GLY A 13 29.68 21.58 -9.26
C GLY A 13 29.88 20.84 -7.94
N PHE A 14 30.41 19.60 -7.99
CA PHE A 14 30.82 18.85 -6.80
C PHE A 14 32.11 19.42 -6.15
N ALA A 15 33.07 19.86 -6.94
CA ALA A 15 34.33 20.39 -6.45
C ALA A 15 34.13 21.69 -5.64
N ASP A 16 33.27 22.57 -6.14
CA ASP A 16 32.93 23.82 -5.48
C ASP A 16 32.12 23.57 -4.20
N LEU A 17 31.16 22.63 -4.23
CA LEU A 17 30.35 22.25 -3.09
C LEU A 17 31.18 21.61 -1.97
N LEU A 18 32.15 20.73 -2.31
CA LEU A 18 33.06 20.11 -1.35
C LEU A 18 33.94 21.15 -0.68
N LEU A 19 34.47 22.10 -1.45
CA LEU A 19 35.29 23.20 -0.93
C LEU A 19 34.51 24.08 0.06
N ASP A 20 33.27 24.49 -0.34
CA ASP A 20 32.42 25.35 0.50
C ASP A 20 32.04 24.65 1.81
N LEU A 21 31.63 23.39 1.76
CA LEU A 21 31.25 22.60 2.94
C LEU A 21 32.45 22.39 3.90
N ARG A 22 33.64 22.11 3.35
CA ARG A 22 34.84 21.95 4.16
C ARG A 22 35.20 23.28 4.89
N VAL A 23 35.13 24.39 4.16
CA VAL A 23 35.42 25.71 4.74
C VAL A 23 34.38 26.08 5.80
N GLN A 24 33.10 25.82 5.56
CA GLN A 24 32.01 26.02 6.53
C GLN A 24 32.19 25.16 7.79
N ALA A 25 32.65 23.93 7.61
CA ALA A 25 32.92 23.01 8.72
C ALA A 25 34.23 23.32 9.46
N GLY A 26 35.03 24.29 8.97
CA GLY A 26 36.27 24.74 9.59
C GLY A 26 37.45 23.78 9.41
N PHE A 27 37.35 22.78 8.52
CA PHE A 27 38.43 21.81 8.28
C PHE A 27 39.50 22.36 7.31
N SER A 28 40.78 22.08 7.60
CA SER A 28 41.84 22.09 6.57
C SER A 28 41.70 20.86 5.65
N GLN A 29 42.42 20.83 4.55
CA GLN A 29 42.39 19.64 3.64
C GLN A 29 42.98 18.41 4.32
N GLU A 30 43.97 18.62 5.20
CA GLU A 30 44.62 17.58 5.97
C GLU A 30 43.67 17.01 7.04
N GLU A 31 42.96 17.85 7.79
CA GLU A 31 41.99 17.43 8.80
C GLU A 31 40.81 16.73 8.20
N LEU A 32 40.27 17.21 7.06
CA LEU A 32 39.18 16.51 6.37
C LEU A 32 39.64 15.15 5.82
N ALA A 33 40.88 15.06 5.34
CA ALA A 33 41.43 13.80 4.86
C ALA A 33 41.55 12.77 5.99
N GLU A 34 41.99 13.18 7.17
CA GLU A 34 42.11 12.37 8.37
C GLU A 34 40.72 11.93 8.85
N ALA A 35 39.78 12.87 9.00
CA ALA A 35 38.41 12.58 9.44
C ALA A 35 37.64 11.63 8.49
N ALA A 36 37.87 11.75 7.18
CA ALA A 36 37.22 10.93 6.18
C ALA A 36 38.00 9.61 5.87
N GLY A 37 39.15 9.40 6.46
CA GLY A 37 40.00 8.23 6.18
C GLY A 37 40.51 8.19 4.74
N LEU A 38 40.70 9.35 4.09
CA LEU A 38 41.15 9.51 2.73
C LEU A 38 42.56 10.15 2.68
N SER A 39 43.26 10.04 1.54
CA SER A 39 44.54 10.73 1.38
C SER A 39 44.33 12.24 1.12
N VAL A 40 45.20 13.10 1.64
CA VAL A 40 45.20 14.53 1.35
C VAL A 40 45.24 14.81 -0.15
N ARG A 41 45.95 13.98 -0.89
CA ARG A 41 46.01 14.03 -2.36
C ARG A 41 44.61 13.86 -2.95
N THR A 42 43.80 12.91 -2.44
CA THR A 42 42.46 12.67 -2.90
C THR A 42 41.57 13.90 -2.69
N ILE A 43 41.64 14.52 -1.53
CA ILE A 43 40.89 15.76 -1.24
C ILE A 43 41.26 16.86 -2.23
N ARG A 44 42.56 17.09 -2.45
CA ARG A 44 43.07 18.11 -3.40
C ARG A 44 42.63 17.87 -4.82
N GLU A 45 42.60 16.63 -5.29
CA GLU A 45 42.16 16.25 -6.62
C GLU A 45 40.65 16.44 -6.81
N LEU A 46 39.86 16.15 -5.77
CA LEU A 46 38.41 16.34 -5.73
C LEU A 46 38.02 17.83 -5.74
N GLU A 47 38.63 18.65 -4.90
CA GLU A 47 38.40 20.10 -4.86
C GLU A 47 38.92 20.81 -6.10
N ALA A 48 39.95 20.28 -6.73
CA ALA A 48 40.45 20.81 -8.00
C ALA A 48 39.59 20.43 -9.21
N GLY A 49 38.54 19.63 -9.02
CA GLY A 49 37.64 19.15 -10.06
C GLY A 49 38.32 18.21 -11.09
N ARG A 50 39.49 17.63 -10.76
CA ARG A 50 40.22 16.71 -11.62
C ARG A 50 39.62 15.32 -11.72
N VAL A 51 38.71 15.00 -10.80
CA VAL A 51 37.98 13.72 -10.76
C VAL A 51 36.52 14.02 -11.15
N ALA A 52 36.15 13.74 -12.37
CA ALA A 52 34.81 14.04 -12.89
C ALA A 52 33.70 13.19 -12.24
N ARG A 53 34.02 11.99 -11.76
CA ARG A 53 33.11 11.12 -10.98
C ARG A 53 33.88 10.48 -9.82
N PRO A 54 33.79 11.06 -8.62
CA PRO A 54 34.37 10.46 -7.41
C PRO A 54 33.74 9.11 -7.11
N ARG A 55 34.47 8.22 -6.46
CA ARG A 55 33.91 6.93 -6.02
C ARG A 55 32.85 7.13 -4.97
N LYS A 56 31.74 6.39 -5.03
CA LYS A 56 30.59 6.49 -4.11
C LYS A 56 31.02 6.40 -2.64
N ASP A 57 31.93 5.46 -2.33
CA ASP A 57 32.44 5.29 -0.96
C ASP A 57 33.21 6.52 -0.45
N SER A 58 34.03 7.12 -1.32
CA SER A 58 34.77 8.35 -0.97
C SER A 58 33.83 9.53 -0.71
N VAL A 59 32.75 9.65 -1.47
CA VAL A 59 31.75 10.71 -1.29
C VAL A 59 30.96 10.49 0.00
N ARG A 60 30.64 9.23 0.34
CA ARG A 60 29.97 8.89 1.60
C ARG A 60 30.84 9.21 2.81
N LEU A 61 32.09 8.82 2.80
CA LEU A 61 33.05 9.10 3.88
C LEU A 61 33.24 10.60 4.09
N LEU A 62 33.24 11.40 3.01
CA LEU A 62 33.30 12.86 3.09
C LEU A 62 32.03 13.47 3.68
N ALA A 63 30.85 12.95 3.31
CA ALA A 63 29.58 13.41 3.87
C ALA A 63 29.49 13.13 5.37
N GLU A 64 29.94 11.96 5.81
CA GLU A 64 30.03 11.56 7.22
C GLU A 64 31.00 12.45 8.00
N ALA A 65 32.21 12.67 7.46
CA ALA A 65 33.25 13.51 8.07
C ALA A 65 32.82 14.98 8.18
N LEU A 66 32.05 15.48 7.22
CA LEU A 66 31.50 16.83 7.21
C LEU A 66 30.22 16.98 8.07
N GLY A 67 29.73 15.89 8.67
CA GLY A 67 28.54 15.90 9.54
C GLY A 67 27.25 16.29 8.82
N LEU A 68 27.12 15.99 7.51
CA LEU A 68 25.98 16.41 6.71
C LEU A 68 24.73 15.61 7.11
N GLN A 69 23.62 16.29 7.40
CA GLN A 69 22.32 15.68 7.68
C GLN A 69 21.66 15.26 6.36
N ASP A 70 20.65 14.40 6.43
CA ASP A 70 20.04 13.69 5.29
C ASP A 70 19.77 14.53 4.02
N GLY A 71 19.27 15.75 4.15
CA GLY A 71 19.03 16.66 3.03
C GLY A 71 20.30 17.17 2.32
N ASP A 72 21.32 17.53 3.07
CA ASP A 72 22.57 18.04 2.54
C ASP A 72 23.52 16.91 2.10
N ALA A 73 23.46 15.75 2.76
CA ALA A 73 24.13 14.54 2.32
C ALA A 73 23.60 14.06 0.96
N GLY A 74 22.28 14.14 0.74
CA GLY A 74 21.64 13.84 -0.53
C GLY A 74 22.10 14.78 -1.66
N ARG A 75 22.20 16.10 -1.40
CA ARG A 75 22.70 17.09 -2.35
C ARG A 75 24.18 16.86 -2.69
N PHE A 76 24.96 16.51 -1.70
CA PHE A 76 26.38 16.22 -1.86
C PHE A 76 26.63 14.98 -2.71
N LEU A 77 25.87 13.90 -2.48
CA LEU A 77 25.90 12.68 -3.30
C LEU A 77 25.42 12.95 -4.74
N ALA A 78 24.41 13.78 -4.90
CA ALA A 78 23.89 14.18 -6.20
C ALA A 78 24.91 14.97 -7.02
N ALA A 79 25.59 15.93 -6.40
CA ALA A 79 26.63 16.72 -7.04
C ALA A 79 27.82 15.88 -7.48
N ALA A 80 28.09 14.76 -6.79
CA ALA A 80 29.12 13.78 -7.15
C ALA A 80 28.72 12.83 -8.31
N GLY A 81 27.49 12.94 -8.81
CA GLY A 81 26.95 12.07 -9.87
C GLY A 81 26.55 10.68 -9.36
N HIS A 82 26.32 10.54 -8.06
CA HIS A 82 25.87 9.31 -7.40
C HIS A 82 24.40 9.39 -6.91
N ALA A 83 23.63 10.33 -7.44
CA ALA A 83 22.21 10.42 -7.08
C ALA A 83 21.50 9.14 -7.60
N THR A 84 21.01 8.35 -6.68
CA THR A 84 19.71 7.72 -6.88
C THR A 84 18.71 8.88 -6.86
N VAL A 85 18.26 9.29 -8.03
CA VAL A 85 17.27 10.36 -8.18
C VAL A 85 15.98 9.85 -7.56
N ARG A 86 15.73 10.24 -6.31
CA ARG A 86 14.39 10.48 -5.83
C ARG A 86 14.08 11.93 -6.17
N PRO A 87 13.07 12.24 -6.98
CA PRO A 87 12.60 13.61 -7.06
C PRO A 87 12.01 13.96 -5.70
N VAL A 88 12.70 14.81 -4.95
CA VAL A 88 12.07 15.60 -3.90
C VAL A 88 11.15 16.56 -4.66
N ILE A 89 9.85 16.32 -4.59
CA ILE A 89 8.85 17.26 -5.05
C ILE A 89 8.96 18.47 -4.12
N ALA A 90 9.48 19.56 -4.66
CA ALA A 90 9.46 20.85 -3.99
C ALA A 90 7.98 21.26 -3.88
N VAL A 91 7.51 21.42 -2.65
CA VAL A 91 6.23 22.06 -2.34
C VAL A 91 6.31 23.51 -2.84
N GLY A 92 5.48 23.86 -3.83
CA GLY A 92 5.31 25.25 -4.26
C GLY A 92 5.49 25.54 -5.74
N ALA A 93 4.92 24.74 -6.64
CA ALA A 93 4.48 25.15 -7.98
C ALA A 93 3.31 24.25 -8.38
N PRO A 94 2.28 24.74 -9.11
CA PRO A 94 1.26 23.86 -9.65
C PRO A 94 1.97 22.84 -10.53
N ALA A 95 1.78 21.54 -10.20
CA ALA A 95 2.32 20.46 -11.00
C ALA A 95 1.85 20.64 -12.45
N PRO A 96 2.74 20.52 -13.45
CA PRO A 96 2.27 20.47 -14.82
C PRO A 96 1.28 19.32 -14.93
N SER A 97 0.15 19.54 -15.58
CA SER A 97 -0.81 18.53 -16.00
C SER A 97 -0.04 17.38 -16.64
N GLY A 98 0.23 16.31 -15.90
CA GLY A 98 1.06 15.19 -16.32
C GLY A 98 0.53 13.90 -15.73
N MET A 99 0.53 12.88 -16.55
CA MET A 99 0.17 11.51 -16.25
C MET A 99 0.59 11.08 -14.83
N ARG A 100 -0.39 10.63 -14.04
CA ARG A 100 -0.14 10.06 -12.70
C ARG A 100 -0.01 8.54 -12.83
N TRP A 101 1.15 8.01 -12.47
CA TRP A 101 1.41 6.57 -12.51
C TRP A 101 1.67 6.03 -11.10
N ARG A 102 0.93 4.96 -10.73
CA ARG A 102 1.13 4.24 -9.45
C ARG A 102 1.46 2.78 -9.72
N GLY A 103 2.44 2.23 -9.01
CA GLY A 103 2.92 0.86 -9.17
C GLY A 103 4.07 0.71 -10.17
N THR A 104 4.30 -0.52 -10.62
CA THR A 104 5.40 -0.89 -11.52
C THR A 104 5.30 -0.13 -12.85
N ARG A 105 6.41 0.46 -13.30
CA ARG A 105 6.50 1.15 -14.59
C ARG A 105 7.04 0.24 -15.68
N PRO A 106 6.72 0.50 -16.96
CA PRO A 106 7.29 -0.23 -18.08
C PRO A 106 8.82 -0.05 -18.14
N ILE A 107 9.50 -1.03 -18.76
CA ILE A 107 10.96 -0.98 -18.94
C ILE A 107 11.33 0.20 -19.88
N PRO A 108 12.27 1.07 -19.50
CA PRO A 108 12.62 2.25 -20.28
C PRO A 108 13.13 1.97 -21.72
N ASP A 109 13.77 0.81 -21.95
CA ASP A 109 14.37 0.43 -23.22
C ASP A 109 13.35 -0.04 -24.29
N GLY A 110 12.06 -0.01 -23.98
CA GLY A 110 10.99 -0.42 -24.88
C GLY A 110 10.91 -1.95 -25.08
N LEU A 111 9.81 -2.37 -25.69
CA LEU A 111 9.59 -3.77 -26.06
C LEU A 111 10.15 -4.01 -27.46
N VAL A 112 10.84 -5.13 -27.62
CA VAL A 112 11.40 -5.56 -28.91
C VAL A 112 10.29 -6.22 -29.73
N GLY A 113 10.10 -5.76 -30.98
CA GLY A 113 9.21 -6.39 -31.98
C GLY A 113 7.73 -6.38 -31.62
N ARG A 114 7.28 -5.46 -30.75
CA ARG A 114 5.90 -5.37 -30.26
C ARG A 114 5.17 -4.08 -30.62
N ASP A 115 5.73 -3.26 -31.52
CA ASP A 115 5.17 -1.92 -31.85
C ASP A 115 3.75 -2.00 -32.40
N THR A 116 3.46 -2.98 -33.26
CA THR A 116 2.13 -3.20 -33.83
C THR A 116 1.14 -3.66 -32.74
N GLU A 117 1.52 -4.65 -31.94
CA GLU A 117 0.68 -5.14 -30.83
C GLU A 117 0.39 -4.04 -29.81
N LEU A 118 1.38 -3.18 -29.51
CA LEU A 118 1.21 -2.04 -28.62
C LEU A 118 0.23 -1.01 -29.17
N ALA A 119 0.32 -0.69 -30.48
CA ALA A 119 -0.61 0.24 -31.12
C ALA A 119 -2.05 -0.32 -31.10
N GLU A 120 -2.21 -1.59 -31.50
CA GLU A 120 -3.51 -2.27 -31.47
C GLU A 120 -4.09 -2.33 -30.06
N LEU A 121 -3.28 -2.62 -29.05
CA LEU A 121 -3.73 -2.71 -27.66
C LEU A 121 -4.12 -1.35 -27.10
N ALA A 122 -3.38 -0.28 -27.43
CA ALA A 122 -3.75 1.07 -27.06
C ALA A 122 -5.09 1.50 -27.70
N ASP A 123 -5.35 1.09 -28.95
CA ASP A 123 -6.63 1.34 -29.61
C ASP A 123 -7.78 0.51 -29.01
N LEU A 124 -7.52 -0.76 -28.64
CA LEU A 124 -8.49 -1.60 -27.95
C LEU A 124 -8.89 -1.00 -26.59
N LEU A 125 -7.94 -0.47 -25.83
CA LEU A 125 -8.20 0.21 -24.53
C LEU A 125 -9.02 1.50 -24.70
N ARG A 126 -8.90 2.20 -25.84
CA ARG A 126 -9.74 3.38 -26.14
C ARG A 126 -11.18 3.00 -26.49
N GLN A 127 -11.38 1.85 -27.11
CA GLN A 127 -12.68 1.38 -27.60
C GLN A 127 -13.43 0.52 -26.58
N ASN A 128 -12.71 -0.14 -25.68
CA ASN A 128 -13.24 -1.13 -24.75
C ASN A 128 -12.74 -0.84 -23.33
N ARG A 129 -13.62 -1.04 -22.37
CA ARG A 129 -13.31 -0.76 -20.96
C ARG A 129 -12.74 -1.96 -20.21
N LEU A 130 -12.83 -3.16 -20.78
CA LEU A 130 -12.26 -4.38 -20.21
C LEU A 130 -11.49 -5.14 -21.29
N VAL A 131 -10.18 -5.21 -21.13
CA VAL A 131 -9.30 -5.95 -22.03
C VAL A 131 -8.48 -6.92 -21.21
N THR A 132 -8.47 -8.19 -21.62
CA THR A 132 -7.69 -9.24 -20.97
C THR A 132 -6.60 -9.76 -21.90
N LEU A 133 -5.34 -9.62 -21.49
CA LEU A 133 -4.20 -10.22 -22.16
C LEU A 133 -4.02 -11.66 -21.71
N VAL A 134 -4.21 -12.61 -22.62
CA VAL A 134 -4.04 -14.02 -22.32
C VAL A 134 -2.83 -14.61 -23.05
N GLY A 135 -2.16 -15.57 -22.41
CA GLY A 135 -1.02 -16.24 -23.01
C GLY A 135 -0.20 -17.03 -21.99
N PRO A 136 0.76 -17.82 -22.46
CA PRO A 136 1.62 -18.63 -21.59
C PRO A 136 2.45 -17.77 -20.65
N GLY A 137 2.96 -18.38 -19.55
CA GLY A 137 3.91 -17.74 -18.66
C GLY A 137 5.19 -17.34 -19.41
N GLY A 138 5.71 -16.16 -19.12
CA GLY A 138 6.95 -15.67 -19.74
C GLY A 138 6.81 -15.13 -21.16
N VAL A 139 5.59 -15.00 -21.71
CA VAL A 139 5.37 -14.43 -23.06
C VAL A 139 5.47 -12.91 -23.07
N GLY A 140 5.53 -12.25 -21.90
CA GLY A 140 5.65 -10.81 -21.77
C GLY A 140 4.31 -10.06 -21.65
N LYS A 141 3.26 -10.70 -21.11
CA LYS A 141 1.94 -10.07 -20.88
C LYS A 141 2.04 -8.83 -20.02
N THR A 142 2.71 -8.92 -18.88
CA THR A 142 2.93 -7.82 -17.94
C THR A 142 3.61 -6.64 -18.61
N GLU A 143 4.73 -6.87 -19.30
CA GLU A 143 5.48 -5.81 -19.98
C GLU A 143 4.66 -5.16 -21.09
N LEU A 144 3.91 -5.95 -21.85
CA LEU A 144 3.01 -5.46 -22.90
C LEU A 144 1.86 -4.62 -22.30
N ALA A 145 1.28 -5.08 -21.18
CA ALA A 145 0.22 -4.34 -20.48
C ALA A 145 0.70 -3.00 -19.97
N LEU A 146 1.86 -2.98 -19.31
CA LEU A 146 2.45 -1.75 -18.77
C LEU A 146 2.80 -0.74 -19.89
N ALA A 147 3.42 -1.23 -20.96
CA ALA A 147 3.78 -0.38 -22.12
C ALA A 147 2.54 0.14 -22.86
N ALA A 148 1.47 -0.66 -22.95
CA ALA A 148 0.22 -0.23 -23.56
C ALA A 148 -0.51 0.80 -22.70
N ALA A 149 -0.55 0.61 -21.39
CA ALA A 149 -1.11 1.57 -20.45
C ALA A 149 -0.35 2.90 -20.49
N ASP A 150 0.97 2.86 -20.62
CA ASP A 150 1.81 4.05 -20.79
C ASP A 150 1.51 4.78 -22.10
N ARG A 151 1.35 4.04 -23.20
CA ARG A 151 1.05 4.60 -24.52
C ARG A 151 -0.40 5.10 -24.66
N PHE A 152 -1.33 4.47 -23.95
CA PHE A 152 -2.73 4.91 -23.88
C PHE A 152 -2.87 6.20 -23.10
N SER A 153 -2.04 6.40 -22.07
CA SER A 153 -2.18 7.50 -21.14
C SER A 153 -1.95 8.87 -21.82
N GLY A 154 -2.96 9.73 -21.65
CA GLY A 154 -2.88 11.17 -22.00
C GLY A 154 -2.35 11.99 -20.83
N ALA A 155 -2.29 13.33 -21.00
CA ALA A 155 -1.76 14.24 -19.98
C ALA A 155 -2.51 14.14 -18.63
N ASP A 156 -3.78 13.74 -18.61
CA ASP A 156 -4.65 13.70 -17.44
C ASP A 156 -5.03 12.28 -17.00
N THR A 157 -4.50 11.23 -17.67
CA THR A 157 -4.83 9.85 -17.32
C THR A 157 -4.01 9.35 -16.14
N THR A 158 -4.65 8.75 -15.15
CA THR A 158 -4.01 8.03 -14.07
C THR A 158 -3.91 6.55 -14.41
N VAL A 159 -2.73 5.96 -14.26
CA VAL A 159 -2.52 4.51 -14.39
C VAL A 159 -2.21 3.93 -13.01
N VAL A 160 -2.95 2.88 -12.64
CA VAL A 160 -2.74 2.15 -11.39
C VAL A 160 -2.46 0.70 -11.71
N VAL A 161 -1.30 0.21 -11.30
CA VAL A 161 -0.88 -1.19 -11.51
C VAL A 161 -1.07 -1.97 -10.22
N VAL A 162 -1.84 -3.04 -10.29
CA VAL A 162 -2.16 -3.96 -9.20
C VAL A 162 -1.45 -5.27 -9.45
N ASP A 163 -0.40 -5.56 -8.69
CA ASP A 163 0.27 -6.85 -8.73
C ASP A 163 -0.49 -7.85 -7.85
N LEU A 164 -1.22 -8.77 -8.49
CA LEU A 164 -2.02 -9.79 -7.80
C LEU A 164 -1.20 -11.01 -7.34
N THR A 165 0.09 -11.09 -7.65
CA THR A 165 0.95 -12.26 -7.34
C THR A 165 0.88 -12.67 -5.86
N THR A 166 0.66 -11.72 -4.96
CA THR A 166 0.59 -11.96 -3.50
C THR A 166 -0.82 -12.20 -2.99
N VAL A 167 -1.85 -11.99 -3.83
CA VAL A 167 -3.26 -12.14 -3.45
C VAL A 167 -3.66 -13.59 -3.56
N GLN A 168 -3.92 -14.25 -2.47
CA GLN A 168 -4.20 -15.70 -2.45
C GLN A 168 -5.68 -16.07 -2.53
N ARG A 169 -6.59 -15.09 -2.49
CA ARG A 169 -8.06 -15.32 -2.44
C ARG A 169 -8.80 -14.27 -3.23
N ASP A 170 -9.86 -14.70 -3.87
CA ASP A 170 -10.76 -13.84 -4.63
C ASP A 170 -11.30 -12.68 -3.80
N SER A 171 -11.66 -12.91 -2.55
CA SER A 171 -12.18 -11.88 -1.63
C SER A 171 -11.18 -10.77 -1.27
N ALA A 172 -9.89 -10.97 -1.51
CA ALA A 172 -8.85 -9.97 -1.22
C ALA A 172 -8.53 -9.07 -2.43
N VAL A 173 -9.05 -9.37 -3.62
CA VAL A 173 -8.81 -8.57 -4.83
C VAL A 173 -9.22 -7.10 -4.66
N PRO A 174 -10.42 -6.76 -4.12
CA PRO A 174 -10.79 -5.37 -3.90
C PRO A 174 -9.78 -4.61 -3.01
N SER A 175 -9.30 -5.26 -1.96
CA SER A 175 -8.32 -4.68 -1.05
C SER A 175 -6.97 -4.45 -1.71
N ALA A 176 -6.50 -5.36 -2.57
CA ALA A 176 -5.27 -5.20 -3.33
C ALA A 176 -5.34 -4.02 -4.31
N ILE A 177 -6.50 -3.81 -4.93
CA ILE A 177 -6.74 -2.64 -5.79
C ILE A 177 -6.66 -1.36 -4.95
N LEU A 178 -7.33 -1.34 -3.80
CA LEU A 178 -7.31 -0.20 -2.88
C LEU A 178 -5.87 0.11 -2.39
N ASP A 179 -5.09 -0.90 -2.06
CA ASP A 179 -3.67 -0.73 -1.68
C ASP A 179 -2.85 -0.11 -2.81
N ALA A 180 -3.09 -0.51 -4.08
CA ALA A 180 -2.41 0.07 -5.22
C ALA A 180 -2.76 1.56 -5.43
N PHE A 181 -3.96 1.99 -4.98
CA PHE A 181 -4.31 3.40 -4.89
C PHE A 181 -3.61 4.13 -3.73
N GLY A 182 -2.90 3.43 -2.87
CA GLY A 182 -2.26 3.99 -1.68
C GLY A 182 -3.26 4.30 -0.57
N THR A 183 -4.38 3.56 -0.53
CA THR A 183 -5.42 3.74 0.48
C THR A 183 -5.00 3.08 1.80
N ALA A 184 -5.21 3.75 2.94
CA ALA A 184 -4.97 3.09 4.22
C ALA A 184 -6.00 1.97 4.47
N PRO A 185 -5.64 0.94 5.25
CA PRO A 185 -6.52 -0.17 5.54
C PRO A 185 -7.89 0.27 6.10
N GLY A 186 -8.96 -0.18 5.44
CA GLY A 186 -10.31 0.08 5.91
C GLY A 186 -10.88 1.46 5.62
N THR A 187 -10.24 2.21 4.73
CA THR A 187 -10.58 3.61 4.52
C THR A 187 -11.41 3.91 3.28
N SER A 188 -11.58 2.99 2.31
CA SER A 188 -12.41 3.26 1.13
C SER A 188 -13.15 2.02 0.67
N ASP A 189 -14.39 2.17 0.26
CA ASP A 189 -14.95 1.23 -0.70
C ASP A 189 -14.31 1.54 -2.06
N LEU A 190 -14.15 0.53 -2.90
CA LEU A 190 -13.67 0.69 -4.26
C LEU A 190 -14.51 1.73 -5.03
N ASP A 191 -15.81 1.79 -4.76
CA ASP A 191 -16.73 2.72 -5.37
C ASP A 191 -16.39 4.19 -5.03
N ASP A 192 -15.94 4.47 -3.81
CA ASP A 192 -15.54 5.82 -3.39
C ASP A 192 -14.29 6.31 -4.15
N VAL A 193 -13.30 5.41 -4.32
CA VAL A 193 -12.05 5.74 -5.03
C VAL A 193 -12.29 5.96 -6.53
N LEU A 194 -13.30 5.30 -7.10
CA LEU A 194 -13.61 5.34 -8.54
C LEU A 194 -14.63 6.41 -8.92
N SER A 195 -15.38 6.95 -7.94
CA SER A 195 -16.44 7.94 -8.18
C SER A 195 -15.87 9.31 -8.59
N GLY A 196 -16.66 10.07 -9.36
CA GLY A 196 -16.38 11.47 -9.70
C GLY A 196 -15.32 11.70 -10.79
N ARG A 197 -14.82 10.66 -11.48
CA ARG A 197 -13.83 10.76 -12.55
C ARG A 197 -14.49 10.89 -13.94
N GLN A 198 -13.80 11.54 -14.87
CA GLN A 198 -14.23 11.63 -16.26
C GLN A 198 -13.88 10.34 -17.04
N PRO A 199 -14.61 10.00 -18.15
CA PRO A 199 -14.25 8.88 -19.00
C PRO A 199 -12.81 8.98 -19.54
N GLY A 200 -12.01 7.90 -19.34
CA GLY A 200 -10.60 7.85 -19.77
C GLY A 200 -9.58 8.36 -18.75
N ASP A 201 -10.02 8.87 -17.58
CA ASP A 201 -9.11 9.39 -16.56
C ASP A 201 -8.32 8.31 -15.81
N LEU A 202 -8.81 7.07 -15.84
CA LEU A 202 -8.24 5.98 -15.05
C LEU A 202 -8.09 4.69 -15.84
N VAL A 203 -6.90 4.12 -15.82
CA VAL A 203 -6.62 2.75 -16.27
C VAL A 203 -6.07 1.94 -15.11
N ILE A 204 -6.73 0.83 -14.80
CA ILE A 204 -6.29 -0.13 -13.80
C ILE A 204 -5.69 -1.33 -14.53
N VAL A 205 -4.43 -1.64 -14.25
CA VAL A 205 -3.76 -2.83 -14.76
C VAL A 205 -3.73 -3.88 -13.65
N GLU A 206 -4.51 -4.95 -13.80
CA GLU A 206 -4.55 -6.09 -12.89
C GLU A 206 -3.62 -7.18 -13.43
N ASP A 207 -2.43 -7.29 -12.83
CA ASP A 207 -1.39 -8.18 -13.31
C ASP A 207 -1.41 -9.53 -12.58
N ASN A 208 -1.25 -10.62 -13.35
CA ASN A 208 -1.15 -12.00 -12.85
C ASN A 208 -2.42 -12.52 -12.17
N ALA A 209 -3.58 -12.39 -12.85
CA ALA A 209 -4.91 -12.68 -12.32
C ALA A 209 -5.26 -14.19 -12.24
N GLU A 210 -4.47 -15.08 -12.85
CA GLU A 210 -4.84 -16.48 -13.09
C GLU A 210 -5.20 -17.32 -11.84
N HIS A 211 -4.72 -16.94 -10.67
CA HIS A 211 -4.95 -17.67 -9.41
C HIS A 211 -6.06 -17.08 -8.53
N VAL A 212 -6.61 -15.91 -8.91
CA VAL A 212 -7.74 -15.23 -8.24
C VAL A 212 -8.78 -14.74 -9.26
N LEU A 213 -9.05 -15.61 -10.23
CA LEU A 213 -9.80 -15.26 -11.44
C LEU A 213 -11.23 -14.83 -11.14
N ASP A 214 -11.93 -15.54 -10.25
CA ASP A 214 -13.32 -15.23 -9.89
C ASP A 214 -13.42 -13.89 -9.14
N GLY A 215 -12.46 -13.58 -8.29
CA GLY A 215 -12.36 -12.30 -7.61
C GLY A 215 -12.13 -11.15 -8.57
N VAL A 216 -11.16 -11.30 -9.49
CA VAL A 216 -10.87 -10.33 -10.54
C VAL A 216 -12.08 -10.14 -11.46
N ALA A 217 -12.71 -11.22 -11.91
CA ALA A 217 -13.89 -11.15 -12.76
C ALA A 217 -15.05 -10.39 -12.09
N THR A 218 -15.29 -10.66 -10.80
CA THR A 218 -16.33 -9.98 -10.02
C THR A 218 -16.04 -8.49 -9.91
N VAL A 219 -14.80 -8.11 -9.58
CA VAL A 219 -14.43 -6.71 -9.38
C VAL A 219 -14.35 -5.96 -10.70
N ALA A 220 -13.73 -6.53 -11.74
CA ALA A 220 -13.64 -5.94 -13.07
C ALA A 220 -15.03 -5.69 -13.67
N ASN A 221 -15.96 -6.66 -13.55
CA ASN A 221 -17.34 -6.50 -14.00
C ASN A 221 -18.06 -5.34 -13.27
N ARG A 222 -17.89 -5.24 -11.94
CA ARG A 222 -18.43 -4.13 -11.14
C ARG A 222 -17.85 -2.80 -11.59
N MET A 223 -16.52 -2.70 -11.72
CA MET A 223 -15.83 -1.48 -12.12
C MET A 223 -16.32 -1.00 -13.49
N VAL A 224 -16.33 -1.87 -14.48
CA VAL A 224 -16.72 -1.52 -15.85
C VAL A 224 -18.20 -1.13 -15.97
N ARG A 225 -19.09 -1.74 -15.18
CA ARG A 225 -20.53 -1.43 -15.22
C ARG A 225 -20.89 -0.17 -14.45
N SER A 226 -20.27 0.04 -13.31
CA SER A 226 -20.64 1.13 -12.39
C SER A 226 -19.88 2.43 -12.67
N PHE A 227 -18.67 2.37 -13.27
CA PHE A 227 -17.78 3.53 -13.45
C PHE A 227 -17.36 3.72 -14.90
N PRO A 228 -18.07 4.59 -15.68
CA PRO A 228 -17.76 4.84 -17.08
C PRO A 228 -16.33 5.40 -17.33
N SER A 229 -15.71 5.97 -16.31
CA SER A 229 -14.36 6.54 -16.34
C SER A 229 -13.23 5.53 -16.25
N VAL A 230 -13.53 4.27 -15.90
CA VAL A 230 -12.51 3.26 -15.61
C VAL A 230 -12.32 2.33 -16.80
N GLY A 231 -11.06 2.21 -17.24
CA GLY A 231 -10.59 1.13 -18.11
C GLY A 231 -9.84 0.09 -17.28
N VAL A 232 -10.08 -1.19 -17.54
CA VAL A 232 -9.43 -2.31 -16.87
C VAL A 232 -8.65 -3.12 -17.88
N LEU A 233 -7.36 -3.31 -17.61
CA LEU A 233 -6.46 -4.16 -18.39
C LEU A 233 -5.97 -5.30 -17.51
N VAL A 234 -6.33 -6.53 -17.85
CA VAL A 234 -6.00 -7.72 -17.05
C VAL A 234 -4.93 -8.53 -17.76
N THR A 235 -3.95 -9.07 -17.02
CA THR A 235 -3.08 -10.13 -17.54
C THR A 235 -3.41 -11.46 -16.85
N SER A 236 -3.59 -12.50 -17.64
CA SER A 236 -3.92 -13.83 -17.14
C SER A 236 -3.45 -14.91 -18.10
N ARG A 237 -3.43 -16.17 -17.68
CA ARG A 237 -3.24 -17.33 -18.57
C ARG A 237 -4.50 -17.72 -19.30
N ILE A 238 -5.67 -17.45 -18.71
CA ILE A 238 -7.00 -17.75 -19.25
C ILE A 238 -7.90 -16.52 -19.16
N PRO A 239 -8.94 -16.41 -20.01
CA PRO A 239 -9.91 -15.31 -19.95
C PRO A 239 -10.68 -15.28 -18.63
N LEU A 240 -11.22 -14.11 -18.27
CA LEU A 240 -12.14 -13.93 -17.14
C LEU A 240 -13.52 -14.54 -17.41
N GLY A 241 -13.92 -14.68 -18.69
CA GLY A 241 -15.22 -15.21 -19.10
C GLY A 241 -16.38 -14.23 -18.95
N LEU A 242 -16.13 -12.94 -18.97
CA LEU A 242 -17.14 -11.89 -18.82
C LEU A 242 -17.73 -11.47 -20.18
N PRO A 243 -19.05 -11.13 -20.24
CA PRO A 243 -19.71 -10.75 -21.50
C PRO A 243 -19.10 -9.54 -22.21
N ASP A 244 -18.58 -8.55 -21.42
CA ASP A 244 -18.02 -7.30 -21.94
C ASP A 244 -16.48 -7.37 -22.06
N GLU A 245 -15.87 -8.55 -21.90
CA GLU A 245 -14.45 -8.80 -21.99
C GLU A 245 -13.95 -8.87 -23.43
N VAL A 246 -12.94 -8.09 -23.76
CA VAL A 246 -12.18 -8.24 -25.00
C VAL A 246 -10.91 -9.01 -24.72
N VAL A 247 -10.83 -10.23 -25.24
CA VAL A 247 -9.68 -11.12 -25.03
C VAL A 247 -8.65 -10.91 -26.13
N ARG A 248 -7.42 -10.50 -25.77
CA ARG A 248 -6.28 -10.42 -26.69
C ARG A 248 -5.25 -11.49 -26.33
N ARG A 249 -4.99 -12.38 -27.28
CA ARG A 249 -3.92 -13.39 -27.13
C ARG A 249 -2.58 -12.77 -27.46
N VAL A 250 -1.64 -12.81 -26.50
CA VAL A 250 -0.26 -12.37 -26.68
C VAL A 250 0.55 -13.48 -27.34
N GLN A 251 1.12 -13.18 -28.50
CA GLN A 251 1.91 -14.12 -29.27
C GLN A 251 3.36 -14.17 -28.77
N VAL A 252 4.06 -15.25 -29.06
CA VAL A 252 5.52 -15.31 -28.89
C VAL A 252 6.20 -14.37 -29.88
N LEU A 253 7.46 -14.00 -29.64
CA LEU A 253 8.23 -13.22 -30.60
C LEU A 253 8.49 -14.03 -31.89
N GLY A 254 8.40 -13.35 -33.03
CA GLY A 254 8.68 -13.97 -34.33
C GLY A 254 10.12 -14.53 -34.36
N VAL A 255 10.24 -15.79 -34.70
CA VAL A 255 11.52 -16.47 -34.93
C VAL A 255 11.83 -16.53 -36.43
N PRO A 256 13.11 -16.62 -36.84
CA PRO A 256 13.46 -16.80 -38.25
C PRO A 256 12.81 -18.08 -38.82
N ALA A 257 12.30 -18.03 -40.04
CA ALA A 257 11.74 -19.21 -40.69
C ALA A 257 12.82 -20.24 -41.07
N ASN A 258 14.05 -19.78 -41.36
CA ASN A 258 15.19 -20.61 -41.65
C ASN A 258 16.47 -20.04 -40.99
N ASP A 259 17.54 -20.83 -41.00
CA ASP A 259 18.86 -20.51 -40.43
C ASP A 259 19.92 -20.09 -41.47
N ARG A 260 19.51 -19.78 -42.72
CA ARG A 260 20.41 -19.53 -43.85
C ARG A 260 20.52 -18.11 -44.32
N ASP A 261 19.46 -17.33 -44.18
CA ASP A 261 19.43 -15.93 -44.60
C ASP A 261 19.73 -15.00 -43.42
N PHE A 262 20.91 -14.36 -43.46
CA PHE A 262 21.36 -13.45 -42.43
C PHE A 262 20.45 -12.24 -42.28
N ALA A 263 19.90 -11.69 -43.37
CA ALA A 263 19.00 -10.53 -43.30
C ALA A 263 17.69 -10.86 -42.62
N GLU A 264 17.10 -12.03 -42.93
CA GLU A 264 15.90 -12.54 -42.26
C GLU A 264 16.17 -12.84 -40.78
N ILE A 265 17.30 -13.45 -40.44
CA ILE A 265 17.71 -13.74 -39.06
C ILE A 265 17.85 -12.44 -38.27
N ALA A 266 18.56 -11.43 -38.84
CA ALA A 266 18.81 -10.15 -38.19
C ALA A 266 17.52 -9.32 -37.97
N ALA A 267 16.51 -9.49 -38.83
CA ALA A 267 15.23 -8.82 -38.74
C ALA A 267 14.25 -9.49 -37.75
N SER A 268 14.58 -10.67 -37.24
CA SER A 268 13.71 -11.42 -36.33
C SER A 268 13.66 -10.78 -34.92
N PRO A 269 12.47 -10.48 -34.37
CA PRO A 269 12.32 -9.95 -33.02
C PRO A 269 12.93 -10.82 -31.93
N ALA A 270 12.82 -12.14 -32.03
CA ALA A 270 13.41 -13.06 -31.07
C ALA A 270 14.94 -12.98 -31.06
N VAL A 271 15.56 -12.84 -32.25
CA VAL A 271 17.01 -12.68 -32.40
C VAL A 271 17.46 -11.32 -31.86
N GLU A 272 16.76 -10.25 -32.23
CA GLU A 272 17.03 -8.91 -31.71
C GLU A 272 17.00 -8.88 -30.17
N MET A 273 15.98 -9.46 -29.57
CA MET A 273 15.86 -9.55 -28.12
C MET A 273 17.01 -10.31 -27.50
N PHE A 274 17.34 -11.51 -28.03
CA PHE A 274 18.45 -12.30 -27.55
C PHE A 274 19.78 -11.53 -27.61
N VAL A 275 20.08 -10.91 -28.77
CA VAL A 275 21.31 -10.13 -28.96
C VAL A 275 21.40 -8.95 -27.98
N ARG A 276 20.33 -8.17 -27.85
CA ARG A 276 20.28 -7.04 -26.90
C ARG A 276 20.51 -7.51 -25.45
N ARG A 277 19.92 -8.63 -25.04
CA ARG A 277 20.11 -9.17 -23.70
C ARG A 277 21.49 -9.79 -23.51
N ALA A 278 22.02 -10.51 -24.50
CA ALA A 278 23.36 -11.06 -24.46
C ALA A 278 24.45 -9.97 -24.39
N ALA A 279 24.28 -8.87 -25.11
CA ALA A 279 25.17 -7.71 -25.05
C ALA A 279 25.23 -7.03 -23.68
N ARG A 280 24.22 -7.17 -22.83
CA ARG A 280 24.23 -6.64 -21.44
C ARG A 280 25.21 -7.40 -20.54
N VAL A 281 25.33 -8.69 -20.74
CA VAL A 281 26.23 -9.57 -19.94
C VAL A 281 27.57 -9.79 -20.61
N ARG A 282 27.63 -9.59 -21.94
CA ARG A 282 28.84 -9.69 -22.78
C ARG A 282 28.84 -8.53 -23.78
N PRO A 283 29.42 -7.38 -23.44
CA PRO A 283 29.35 -6.15 -24.26
C PRO A 283 29.85 -6.27 -25.69
N ASP A 284 30.75 -7.21 -25.97
CA ASP A 284 31.29 -7.52 -27.30
C ASP A 284 30.40 -8.48 -28.11
N PHE A 285 29.31 -8.95 -27.56
CA PHE A 285 28.39 -9.86 -28.23
C PHE A 285 27.60 -9.12 -29.32
N ALA A 286 27.77 -9.61 -30.55
CA ALA A 286 27.02 -9.11 -31.70
C ALA A 286 26.59 -10.28 -32.61
N LEU A 287 25.51 -10.08 -33.35
CA LEU A 287 25.12 -11.00 -34.40
C LEU A 287 26.09 -10.86 -35.57
N THR A 288 26.68 -11.96 -35.96
CA THR A 288 27.63 -12.06 -37.09
C THR A 288 27.21 -13.15 -38.05
N PRO A 289 27.65 -13.15 -39.32
CA PRO A 289 27.37 -14.23 -40.25
C PRO A 289 27.78 -15.61 -39.71
N ASP A 290 28.84 -15.67 -38.90
CA ASP A 290 29.37 -16.92 -38.33
C ASP A 290 28.48 -17.50 -37.22
N ASN A 291 27.82 -16.68 -36.41
CA ASN A 291 26.99 -17.15 -35.29
C ASN A 291 25.48 -17.08 -35.61
N ALA A 292 25.06 -16.43 -36.69
CA ALA A 292 23.66 -16.16 -36.97
C ALA A 292 22.81 -17.43 -37.07
N ALA A 293 23.30 -18.45 -37.77
CA ALA A 293 22.61 -19.74 -37.88
C ALA A 293 22.40 -20.40 -36.51
N THR A 294 23.38 -20.31 -35.63
CA THR A 294 23.32 -20.87 -34.29
C THR A 294 22.33 -20.08 -33.41
N VAL A 295 22.36 -18.74 -33.48
CA VAL A 295 21.39 -17.87 -32.78
C VAL A 295 20.00 -18.11 -33.27
N ALA A 296 19.80 -18.24 -34.60
CA ALA A 296 18.47 -18.54 -35.19
C ALA A 296 17.90 -19.86 -34.64
N ARG A 297 18.72 -20.92 -34.67
CA ARG A 297 18.30 -22.22 -34.10
C ARG A 297 18.04 -22.18 -32.63
N LEU A 298 18.81 -21.40 -31.86
CA LEU A 298 18.57 -21.20 -30.44
C LEU A 298 17.21 -20.51 -30.21
N CYS A 299 16.91 -19.42 -30.93
CA CYS A 299 15.64 -18.72 -30.83
C CYS A 299 14.44 -19.60 -31.24
N GLN A 300 14.62 -20.42 -32.31
CA GLN A 300 13.59 -21.41 -32.74
C GLN A 300 13.34 -22.47 -31.65
N ARG A 301 14.41 -23.00 -31.04
CA ARG A 301 14.31 -23.98 -29.94
C ARG A 301 13.68 -23.43 -28.67
N LEU A 302 13.76 -22.15 -28.47
CA LEU A 302 13.14 -21.43 -27.34
C LEU A 302 11.76 -20.86 -27.73
N ASP A 303 11.22 -21.23 -28.90
CA ASP A 303 9.90 -20.83 -29.44
C ASP A 303 9.66 -19.31 -29.43
N GLY A 304 10.72 -18.50 -29.45
CA GLY A 304 10.59 -17.04 -29.34
C GLY A 304 10.00 -16.54 -28.03
N LEU A 305 9.99 -17.33 -26.97
CA LEU A 305 9.49 -16.95 -25.66
C LEU A 305 10.43 -15.95 -24.99
N PRO A 306 10.00 -14.69 -24.69
CA PRO A 306 10.86 -13.66 -24.13
C PRO A 306 11.65 -14.10 -22.89
N LEU A 307 10.98 -14.70 -21.91
CA LEU A 307 11.65 -15.16 -20.68
C LEU A 307 12.70 -16.23 -20.97
N ALA A 308 12.41 -17.15 -21.89
CA ALA A 308 13.34 -18.19 -22.28
C ALA A 308 14.58 -17.62 -22.98
N LEU A 309 14.36 -16.64 -23.86
CA LEU A 309 15.44 -15.90 -24.54
C LEU A 309 16.30 -15.10 -23.54
N GLU A 310 15.71 -14.45 -22.56
CA GLU A 310 16.45 -13.73 -21.50
C GLU A 310 17.31 -14.68 -20.66
N LEU A 311 16.76 -15.81 -20.23
CA LEU A 311 17.48 -16.80 -19.46
C LEU A 311 18.64 -17.41 -20.26
N ALA A 312 18.45 -17.68 -21.55
CA ALA A 312 19.53 -18.15 -22.45
C ALA A 312 20.58 -17.06 -22.69
N ALA A 313 20.17 -15.82 -22.95
CA ALA A 313 21.07 -14.70 -23.17
C ALA A 313 21.95 -14.39 -21.95
N ALA A 314 21.42 -14.55 -20.73
CA ALA A 314 22.20 -14.41 -19.50
C ALA A 314 23.38 -15.39 -19.43
N ARG A 315 23.30 -16.52 -20.12
CA ARG A 315 24.42 -17.51 -20.22
C ARG A 315 25.50 -17.12 -21.22
N ALA A 316 25.20 -16.22 -22.15
CA ALA A 316 26.20 -15.78 -23.15
C ALA A 316 27.42 -15.09 -22.53
N GLY A 317 27.32 -14.64 -21.26
CA GLY A 317 28.47 -14.12 -20.51
C GLY A 317 29.53 -15.17 -20.17
N SER A 318 29.16 -16.44 -20.06
CA SER A 318 30.04 -17.54 -19.64
C SER A 318 30.14 -18.69 -20.63
N LEU A 319 29.20 -18.80 -21.56
CA LEU A 319 29.12 -19.88 -22.55
C LEU A 319 29.01 -19.30 -23.97
N SER A 320 29.52 -20.06 -24.96
CA SER A 320 29.26 -19.76 -26.36
C SER A 320 27.83 -20.13 -26.75
N VAL A 321 27.28 -19.51 -27.82
CA VAL A 321 25.92 -19.79 -28.28
C VAL A 321 25.78 -21.27 -28.72
N GLU A 322 26.85 -21.83 -29.28
CA GLU A 322 26.92 -23.24 -29.67
C GLU A 322 26.78 -24.16 -28.43
N THR A 323 27.47 -23.78 -27.34
CA THR A 323 27.41 -24.56 -26.09
C THR A 323 26.00 -24.45 -25.45
N ILE A 324 25.40 -23.27 -25.50
CA ILE A 324 24.04 -23.06 -25.01
C ILE A 324 23.06 -23.92 -25.83
N LEU A 325 23.15 -23.89 -27.16
CA LEU A 325 22.30 -24.66 -28.04
C LEU A 325 22.50 -26.17 -27.82
N ALA A 326 23.76 -26.65 -27.75
CA ALA A 326 24.05 -28.05 -27.50
C ALA A 326 23.55 -28.55 -26.15
N ALA A 327 23.61 -27.72 -25.12
CA ALA A 327 23.02 -28.05 -23.81
C ALA A 327 21.51 -28.24 -23.87
N LEU A 328 20.80 -27.46 -24.70
CA LEU A 328 19.39 -27.67 -24.99
C LEU A 328 19.12 -28.95 -25.76
N ASP A 329 19.97 -29.28 -26.76
CA ASP A 329 19.82 -30.51 -27.57
C ASP A 329 20.02 -31.78 -26.77
N ASP A 330 21.06 -31.86 -25.92
CA ASP A 330 21.33 -33.05 -25.11
C ASP A 330 20.23 -33.33 -24.08
N ARG A 331 19.60 -32.30 -23.52
CA ARG A 331 18.50 -32.45 -22.57
C ARG A 331 17.17 -32.81 -23.22
N PHE A 332 16.88 -32.29 -24.38
CA PHE A 332 15.74 -32.74 -25.17
C PHE A 332 15.79 -34.25 -25.47
N ARG A 333 16.97 -34.81 -25.64
CA ARG A 333 17.16 -36.27 -25.80
C ARG A 333 16.89 -37.06 -24.52
N LEU A 334 17.26 -36.55 -23.36
CA LEU A 334 17.06 -37.21 -22.05
C LEU A 334 15.62 -37.09 -21.54
N LEU A 335 14.91 -35.99 -21.87
CA LEU A 335 13.53 -35.71 -21.41
C LEU A 335 12.47 -36.20 -22.38
N SER A 336 12.81 -36.82 -23.52
CA SER A 336 11.86 -37.47 -24.43
C SER A 336 11.33 -38.83 -23.92
N GLY A 337 11.32 -39.04 -22.61
CA GLY A 337 10.52 -40.07 -21.95
C GLY A 337 9.01 -39.78 -22.07
N PRO A 338 8.15 -40.80 -21.98
CA PRO A 338 6.75 -40.73 -22.41
C PRO A 338 5.86 -39.95 -21.44
N ARG A 339 6.00 -38.61 -21.33
CA ARG A 339 5.00 -37.74 -20.69
C ARG A 339 4.16 -37.02 -21.75
N ARG A 340 3.05 -37.66 -22.07
CA ARG A 340 2.02 -37.16 -22.97
C ARG A 340 1.08 -36.21 -22.24
N PHE A 341 1.39 -34.96 -22.00
CA PHE A 341 0.40 -33.90 -21.73
C PHE A 341 1.10 -32.58 -21.43
N GLY A 342 0.82 -31.57 -22.20
CA GLY A 342 1.24 -30.19 -22.12
C GLY A 342 1.44 -29.59 -23.51
N ALA A 343 0.97 -28.35 -23.71
CA ALA A 343 1.16 -27.63 -24.96
C ALA A 343 2.67 -27.51 -25.29
N PRO A 344 3.09 -27.52 -26.57
CA PRO A 344 4.50 -27.47 -26.96
C PRO A 344 5.29 -26.31 -26.31
N HIS A 345 4.65 -25.16 -26.13
CA HIS A 345 5.26 -23.94 -25.56
C HIS A 345 5.50 -24.02 -24.04
N GLN A 346 4.73 -24.83 -23.32
CA GLN A 346 4.96 -25.06 -21.89
C GLN A 346 6.12 -26.00 -21.61
N ARG A 347 6.48 -26.87 -22.60
CA ARG A 347 7.64 -27.76 -22.48
C ARG A 347 8.96 -26.99 -22.61
N THR A 348 9.04 -26.04 -23.53
CA THR A 348 10.26 -25.26 -23.78
C THR A 348 10.57 -24.28 -22.64
N LEU A 349 9.56 -23.64 -22.03
CA LEU A 349 9.77 -22.78 -20.86
C LEU A 349 10.19 -23.60 -19.64
N ALA A 350 9.52 -24.72 -19.38
CA ALA A 350 9.89 -25.64 -18.31
C ALA A 350 11.33 -26.17 -18.49
N ASP A 351 11.70 -26.51 -19.72
CA ASP A 351 13.07 -26.98 -20.04
C ASP A 351 14.09 -25.86 -19.87
N THR A 352 13.77 -24.62 -20.21
CA THR A 352 14.68 -23.47 -20.01
C THR A 352 14.86 -23.14 -18.52
N ILE A 353 13.78 -23.19 -17.74
CA ILE A 353 13.84 -23.02 -16.28
C ILE A 353 14.65 -24.18 -15.68
N ALA A 354 14.34 -25.43 -16.06
CA ALA A 354 15.07 -26.60 -15.60
C ALA A 354 16.56 -26.49 -15.88
N TRP A 355 16.95 -26.08 -17.08
CA TRP A 355 18.35 -25.85 -17.43
C TRP A 355 19.02 -24.76 -16.57
N SER A 356 18.30 -23.66 -16.28
CA SER A 356 18.81 -22.60 -15.40
C SER A 356 18.98 -23.09 -13.96
N VAL A 357 18.02 -23.90 -13.49
CA VAL A 357 18.03 -24.50 -12.14
C VAL A 357 19.13 -25.54 -12.00
N ASP A 358 19.33 -26.37 -13.02
CA ASP A 358 20.39 -27.38 -13.02
C ASP A 358 21.80 -26.79 -13.09
N ALA A 359 21.94 -25.57 -13.61
CA ALA A 359 23.22 -24.84 -13.63
C ALA A 359 23.54 -24.13 -12.30
N LEU A 360 22.66 -24.25 -11.29
CA LEU A 360 22.91 -23.76 -9.93
C LEU A 360 23.84 -24.71 -9.17
N SER A 361 24.57 -24.15 -8.20
CA SER A 361 25.17 -24.96 -7.14
C SER A 361 24.07 -25.77 -6.40
N ASP A 362 24.43 -26.92 -5.83
CA ASP A 362 23.47 -27.74 -5.09
C ASP A 362 22.76 -26.95 -3.97
N ALA A 363 23.51 -26.10 -3.27
CA ALA A 363 22.99 -25.26 -2.22
C ALA A 363 22.01 -24.19 -2.75
N ALA A 364 22.34 -23.52 -3.87
CA ALA A 364 21.47 -22.51 -4.48
C ALA A 364 20.19 -23.15 -5.04
N ARG A 365 20.29 -24.34 -5.63
CA ARG A 365 19.14 -25.09 -6.11
C ARG A 365 18.20 -25.49 -4.96
N GLN A 366 18.74 -26.00 -3.87
CA GLN A 366 17.97 -26.31 -2.67
C GLN A 366 17.34 -25.05 -2.08
N LEU A 367 18.07 -23.93 -2.03
CA LEU A 367 17.53 -22.67 -1.57
C LEU A 367 16.33 -22.22 -2.44
N LEU A 368 16.45 -22.28 -3.76
CA LEU A 368 15.37 -21.96 -4.68
C LEU A 368 14.11 -22.82 -4.42
N TYR A 369 14.30 -24.13 -4.26
CA TYR A 369 13.21 -25.06 -3.99
C TYR A 369 12.52 -24.75 -2.66
N ARG A 370 13.27 -24.51 -1.58
CA ARG A 370 12.76 -24.17 -0.27
C ARG A 370 12.07 -22.81 -0.28
N ALA A 371 12.67 -21.80 -0.93
CA ALA A 371 12.10 -20.46 -1.04
C ALA A 371 10.79 -20.40 -1.85
N SER A 372 10.50 -21.38 -2.70
CA SER A 372 9.24 -21.46 -3.45
C SER A 372 8.01 -21.63 -2.57
N MET A 373 8.19 -22.04 -1.31
CA MET A 373 7.12 -22.17 -0.32
C MET A 373 6.81 -20.86 0.38
N LEU A 374 7.79 -19.94 0.45
CA LEU A 374 7.57 -18.63 1.00
C LEU A 374 6.66 -17.84 0.05
N GLY A 375 5.75 -17.04 0.60
CA GLY A 375 4.98 -16.12 -0.21
C GLY A 375 5.87 -15.07 -0.86
N SER A 376 5.51 -14.59 -2.03
CA SER A 376 6.31 -13.62 -2.79
C SER A 376 5.67 -12.22 -2.73
N PRO A 377 6.43 -11.15 -2.45
CA PRO A 377 7.88 -11.13 -2.15
C PRO A 377 8.19 -11.61 -0.71
N PHE A 378 9.39 -12.14 -0.50
CA PHE A 378 9.89 -12.59 0.80
C PHE A 378 11.17 -11.85 1.20
N THR A 379 11.46 -11.81 2.50
CA THR A 379 12.63 -11.13 3.05
C THR A 379 13.83 -12.07 3.18
N LEU A 380 15.04 -11.51 3.28
CA LEU A 380 16.24 -12.25 3.62
C LEU A 380 16.08 -13.01 4.96
N ASP A 381 15.50 -12.35 5.97
CA ASP A 381 15.29 -12.93 7.31
C ASP A 381 14.39 -14.17 7.27
N ALA A 382 13.33 -14.14 6.45
CA ALA A 382 12.43 -15.29 6.25
C ALA A 382 13.19 -16.46 5.57
N VAL A 383 14.01 -16.15 4.57
CA VAL A 383 14.83 -17.16 3.91
C VAL A 383 15.82 -17.80 4.88
N VAL A 384 16.54 -16.99 5.66
CA VAL A 384 17.47 -17.48 6.67
C VAL A 384 16.75 -18.32 7.72
N GLY A 385 15.60 -17.87 8.21
CA GLY A 385 14.86 -18.57 9.28
C GLY A 385 14.20 -19.87 8.84
N VAL A 386 13.71 -19.93 7.60
CA VAL A 386 12.90 -21.07 7.11
C VAL A 386 13.69 -22.00 6.20
N CYS A 387 14.50 -21.45 5.30
CA CYS A 387 15.08 -22.23 4.19
C CYS A 387 16.47 -22.79 4.48
N THR A 388 17.11 -22.47 5.61
CA THR A 388 18.46 -22.96 5.98
C THR A 388 18.46 -24.42 6.50
N GLY A 389 19.64 -24.93 6.80
CA GLY A 389 19.87 -26.34 7.14
C GLY A 389 20.48 -27.11 5.97
N THR A 390 21.16 -28.22 6.25
CA THR A 390 21.95 -28.98 5.25
C THR A 390 21.25 -29.08 3.89
N PRO A 391 21.89 -28.67 2.78
CA PRO A 391 23.28 -28.20 2.66
C PRO A 391 23.48 -26.68 2.79
N ILE A 392 22.50 -25.90 3.27
CA ILE A 392 22.49 -24.43 3.27
C ILE A 392 22.91 -23.90 4.65
N ASP A 393 24.10 -23.27 4.72
CA ASP A 393 24.52 -22.51 5.91
C ASP A 393 23.84 -21.12 5.89
N PRO A 394 23.32 -20.63 7.06
CA PRO A 394 22.75 -19.29 7.18
C PRO A 394 23.68 -18.18 6.67
N LEU A 395 25.00 -18.31 6.85
CA LEU A 395 25.98 -17.32 6.41
C LEU A 395 26.12 -17.26 4.88
N ASP A 396 25.81 -18.34 4.17
CA ASP A 396 25.91 -18.43 2.73
C ASP A 396 24.66 -17.86 2.01
N VAL A 397 23.52 -17.71 2.72
CA VAL A 397 22.24 -17.29 2.13
C VAL A 397 22.34 -16.01 1.29
N PRO A 398 23.03 -14.93 1.72
CA PRO A 398 23.15 -13.73 0.90
C PRO A 398 23.86 -14.00 -0.45
N MET A 399 24.90 -14.85 -0.45
CA MET A 399 25.63 -15.21 -1.68
C MET A 399 24.78 -16.12 -2.59
N LEU A 400 24.04 -17.06 -2.00
CA LEU A 400 23.14 -17.94 -2.73
C LEU A 400 21.97 -17.16 -3.36
N LEU A 401 21.41 -16.18 -2.64
CA LEU A 401 20.40 -15.27 -3.19
C LEU A 401 20.97 -14.42 -4.33
N ALA A 402 22.20 -13.92 -4.20
CA ALA A 402 22.88 -13.22 -5.28
C ALA A 402 23.05 -14.13 -6.52
N GLU A 403 23.46 -15.39 -6.34
CA GLU A 403 23.52 -16.39 -7.43
C GLU A 403 22.15 -16.56 -8.10
N LEU A 404 21.05 -16.63 -7.35
CA LEU A 404 19.70 -16.77 -7.89
C LEU A 404 19.25 -15.51 -8.65
N VAL A 405 19.64 -14.33 -8.19
CA VAL A 405 19.38 -13.04 -8.87
C VAL A 405 20.19 -12.97 -10.17
N ASP A 406 21.48 -13.29 -10.13
CA ASP A 406 22.36 -13.29 -11.30
C ASP A 406 21.88 -14.26 -12.39
N LYS A 407 21.25 -15.36 -11.99
CA LYS A 407 20.63 -16.34 -12.90
C LYS A 407 19.21 -15.96 -13.32
N SER A 408 18.70 -14.77 -12.94
CA SER A 408 17.35 -14.27 -13.23
C SER A 408 16.23 -15.17 -12.70
N LEU A 409 16.50 -15.97 -11.67
CA LEU A 409 15.51 -16.82 -10.99
C LEU A 409 14.80 -16.07 -9.85
N LEU A 410 15.44 -15.03 -9.32
CA LEU A 410 14.86 -14.08 -8.37
C LEU A 410 15.06 -12.64 -8.85
N GLN A 411 14.16 -11.77 -8.45
CA GLN A 411 14.24 -10.33 -8.70
C GLN A 411 14.32 -9.57 -7.37
N PRO A 412 15.33 -8.71 -7.17
CA PRO A 412 15.38 -7.86 -5.98
C PRO A 412 14.28 -6.80 -6.06
N VAL A 413 13.56 -6.59 -4.97
CA VAL A 413 12.56 -5.53 -4.82
C VAL A 413 13.22 -4.37 -4.12
N LEU A 414 13.59 -3.34 -4.90
CA LEU A 414 14.32 -2.16 -4.39
C LEU A 414 13.39 -1.08 -3.82
N GLU A 415 12.09 -1.16 -4.11
CA GLU A 415 11.11 -0.21 -3.57
C GLU A 415 11.03 -0.39 -2.05
N PHE A 416 11.18 0.74 -1.34
CA PHE A 416 11.15 0.77 0.12
C PHE A 416 12.21 -0.09 0.83
N GLU A 417 13.35 -0.39 0.20
CA GLU A 417 14.43 -1.19 0.80
C GLU A 417 14.89 -0.61 2.15
N ALA A 418 14.96 0.70 2.27
CA ALA A 418 15.29 1.38 3.52
C ALA A 418 14.28 1.13 4.66
N LEU A 419 13.01 0.83 4.31
CA LEU A 419 11.93 0.59 5.29
C LEU A 419 11.77 -0.90 5.62
N TYR A 420 11.93 -1.77 4.62
CA TYR A 420 11.58 -3.20 4.73
C TYR A 420 12.78 -4.14 4.66
N GLY A 421 14.00 -3.62 4.41
CA GLY A 421 15.17 -4.44 4.14
C GLY A 421 15.13 -5.09 2.74
N ALA A 422 16.14 -5.90 2.43
CA ALA A 422 16.25 -6.62 1.15
C ALA A 422 15.12 -7.64 0.99
N ARG A 423 14.37 -7.52 -0.08
CA ARG A 423 13.26 -8.43 -0.46
C ARG A 423 13.50 -8.99 -1.85
N TYR A 424 12.96 -10.18 -2.08
CA TYR A 424 13.11 -10.90 -3.33
C TYR A 424 11.77 -11.39 -3.85
N LYS A 425 11.53 -11.23 -5.14
CA LYS A 425 10.34 -11.72 -5.85
C LYS A 425 10.75 -12.91 -6.74
N MET A 426 10.01 -14.00 -6.63
CA MET A 426 10.12 -15.15 -7.52
C MET A 426 8.99 -15.10 -8.55
N LEU A 427 9.30 -15.22 -9.83
CA LEU A 427 8.26 -15.31 -10.86
C LEU A 427 7.44 -16.59 -10.66
N GLU A 428 6.15 -16.53 -10.95
CA GLU A 428 5.22 -17.63 -10.67
C GLU A 428 5.59 -18.92 -11.40
N THR A 429 6.00 -18.83 -12.67
CA THR A 429 6.46 -19.99 -13.45
C THR A 429 7.70 -20.64 -12.84
N ILE A 430 8.60 -19.84 -12.28
CA ILE A 430 9.79 -20.34 -11.57
C ILE A 430 9.37 -20.96 -10.24
N ARG A 431 8.43 -20.33 -9.53
CA ARG A 431 7.90 -20.82 -8.26
C ARG A 431 7.24 -22.18 -8.43
N GLU A 432 6.37 -22.34 -9.44
CA GLU A 432 5.72 -23.63 -9.76
C GLU A 432 6.75 -24.73 -10.05
N HIS A 433 7.78 -24.42 -10.85
CA HIS A 433 8.85 -25.36 -11.17
C HIS A 433 9.65 -25.75 -9.93
N ALA A 434 10.06 -24.75 -9.12
CA ALA A 434 10.82 -24.94 -7.89
C ALA A 434 10.00 -25.73 -6.85
N TYR A 435 8.72 -25.44 -6.72
CA TYR A 435 7.79 -26.15 -5.83
C TYR A 435 7.62 -27.62 -6.27
N ALA A 436 7.50 -27.88 -7.57
CA ALA A 436 7.46 -29.25 -8.10
C ALA A 436 8.77 -29.99 -7.82
N GLY A 437 9.93 -29.30 -7.90
CA GLY A 437 11.23 -29.85 -7.49
C GLY A 437 11.28 -30.20 -6.01
N LEU A 438 10.75 -29.35 -5.14
CA LEU A 438 10.68 -29.61 -3.70
C LEU A 438 9.76 -30.81 -3.39
N THR A 439 8.57 -30.85 -4.00
CA THR A 439 7.57 -31.92 -3.77
C THR A 439 8.03 -33.29 -4.28
N SER A 440 8.91 -33.33 -5.29
CA SER A 440 9.50 -34.59 -5.77
C SER A 440 10.48 -35.20 -4.77
N GLN A 441 11.02 -34.38 -3.84
CA GLN A 441 11.95 -34.78 -2.77
C GLN A 441 11.23 -35.08 -1.45
N SER A 442 10.05 -35.60 -1.49
CA SER A 442 8.93 -35.89 -0.55
C SER A 442 9.10 -35.77 0.98
N THR A 443 10.31 -35.63 1.51
CA THR A 443 10.61 -35.55 2.96
C THR A 443 10.67 -34.10 3.46
N ASP A 444 10.96 -33.15 2.57
CA ASP A 444 11.35 -31.79 2.97
C ASP A 444 10.17 -30.81 3.09
N LEU A 445 9.06 -31.04 2.35
CA LEU A 445 7.95 -30.10 2.31
C LEU A 445 7.31 -29.84 3.69
N THR A 446 7.06 -30.92 4.43
CA THR A 446 6.47 -30.88 5.76
C THR A 446 7.38 -30.17 6.75
N GLU A 447 8.67 -30.50 6.70
CA GLU A 447 9.69 -29.91 7.59
C GLU A 447 9.79 -28.38 7.41
N PHE A 448 9.81 -27.87 6.19
CA PHE A 448 9.93 -26.41 5.94
C PHE A 448 8.66 -25.67 6.29
N ARG A 449 7.48 -26.26 6.07
CA ARG A 449 6.22 -25.67 6.54
C ARG A 449 6.16 -25.62 8.08
N ASP A 450 6.66 -26.63 8.76
CA ASP A 450 6.76 -26.67 10.21
C ASP A 450 7.80 -25.66 10.73
N ARG A 451 8.90 -25.48 10.00
CA ARG A 451 9.89 -24.41 10.29
C ARG A 451 9.31 -23.02 10.10
N ALA A 452 8.46 -22.80 9.08
CA ALA A 452 7.78 -21.53 8.89
C ALA A 452 6.88 -21.20 10.11
N VAL A 453 6.16 -22.18 10.66
CA VAL A 453 5.38 -22.01 11.89
C VAL A 453 6.28 -21.60 13.05
N SER A 454 7.38 -22.35 13.26
CA SER A 454 8.32 -22.09 14.37
C SER A 454 9.00 -20.72 14.23
N TRP A 455 9.42 -20.36 13.01
CA TRP A 455 10.05 -19.07 12.73
C TRP A 455 9.07 -17.91 12.95
N CYS A 456 7.83 -18.01 12.46
CA CYS A 456 6.81 -16.99 12.67
C CYS A 456 6.50 -16.82 14.16
N ALA A 457 6.36 -17.92 14.91
CA ALA A 457 6.13 -17.87 16.36
C ALA A 457 7.28 -17.18 17.11
N GLU A 458 8.52 -17.40 16.70
CA GLU A 458 9.68 -16.72 17.31
C GLU A 458 9.80 -15.26 16.85
N TYR A 459 9.55 -15.00 15.58
CA TYR A 459 9.57 -13.64 15.00
C TYR A 459 8.62 -12.70 15.76
N VAL A 460 7.39 -13.15 16.05
CA VAL A 460 6.41 -12.31 16.76
C VAL A 460 6.79 -12.03 18.21
N LYS A 461 7.55 -12.91 18.87
CA LYS A 461 8.13 -12.62 20.19
C LYS A 461 9.12 -11.44 20.13
N GLY A 462 9.89 -11.35 19.04
CA GLY A 462 10.79 -10.21 18.79
C GLY A 462 10.04 -8.88 18.56
N LEU A 463 8.73 -8.92 18.28
CA LEU A 463 7.88 -7.74 18.18
C LEU A 463 7.27 -7.33 19.53
N GLU A 464 7.39 -8.16 20.57
CA GLU A 464 6.91 -7.82 21.91
C GLU A 464 7.61 -6.56 22.43
N GLY A 465 6.82 -5.59 22.91
CA GLY A 465 7.32 -4.30 23.35
C GLY A 465 7.73 -3.32 22.22
N ALA A 466 7.69 -3.74 20.96
CA ALA A 466 8.03 -2.86 19.83
C ALA A 466 7.11 -1.63 19.74
N TRP A 467 5.87 -1.73 20.22
CA TRP A 467 4.92 -0.60 20.30
C TRP A 467 5.42 0.56 21.17
N ALA A 468 6.29 0.27 22.14
CA ALA A 468 6.91 1.25 23.02
C ALA A 468 8.23 1.82 22.46
N SER A 469 8.66 1.41 21.26
CA SER A 469 9.90 1.86 20.63
C SER A 469 9.66 3.07 19.72
N PRO A 470 10.60 4.03 19.65
CA PRO A 470 10.58 5.08 18.62
C PRO A 470 10.52 4.53 17.19
N ASP A 471 11.10 3.33 16.98
CA ASP A 471 11.12 2.64 15.67
C ASP A 471 9.90 1.75 15.43
N ARG A 472 8.81 1.89 16.21
CA ARG A 472 7.66 0.99 16.16
C ARG A 472 7.08 0.82 14.76
N GLU A 473 6.88 1.90 14.05
CA GLU A 473 6.31 1.90 12.71
C GLU A 473 7.19 1.15 11.72
N ARG A 474 8.49 1.45 11.70
CA ARG A 474 9.46 0.74 10.87
C ARG A 474 9.46 -0.77 11.15
N ARG A 475 9.41 -1.18 12.42
CA ARG A 475 9.38 -2.60 12.81
C ARG A 475 8.11 -3.30 12.35
N TYR A 476 6.95 -2.67 12.49
CA TYR A 476 5.69 -3.26 12.04
C TYR A 476 5.53 -3.27 10.52
N ARG A 477 6.02 -2.25 9.83
CA ARG A 477 6.09 -2.27 8.36
C ARG A 477 7.03 -3.37 7.86
N ALA A 478 8.19 -3.54 8.50
CA ALA A 478 9.10 -4.64 8.20
C ALA A 478 8.44 -6.02 8.47
N ALA A 479 7.64 -6.14 9.52
CA ALA A 479 6.87 -7.35 9.78
C ALA A 479 5.87 -7.64 8.65
N ASN A 480 5.16 -6.63 8.14
CA ASN A 480 4.23 -6.79 7.02
C ASN A 480 4.90 -7.29 5.74
N ALA A 481 6.19 -7.02 5.55
CA ALA A 481 6.94 -7.57 4.42
C ALA A 481 6.99 -9.12 4.42
N ASN A 482 6.69 -9.74 5.56
CA ASN A 482 6.63 -11.19 5.74
C ASN A 482 5.19 -11.75 5.75
N SER A 483 4.16 -10.93 5.49
CA SER A 483 2.74 -11.35 5.60
C SER A 483 2.44 -12.64 4.85
N ALA A 484 2.99 -12.84 3.67
CA ALA A 484 2.80 -14.05 2.88
C ALA A 484 3.41 -15.30 3.54
N THR A 485 4.53 -15.16 4.24
CA THR A 485 5.13 -16.25 5.03
C THR A 485 4.27 -16.56 6.27
N PHE A 486 3.68 -15.54 6.90
CA PHE A 486 2.74 -15.72 8.01
C PHE A 486 1.48 -16.48 7.57
N GLU A 487 0.95 -16.21 6.36
CA GLU A 487 -0.18 -16.99 5.83
C GLU A 487 0.15 -18.48 5.71
N VAL A 488 1.28 -18.82 5.10
CA VAL A 488 1.75 -20.21 4.99
C VAL A 488 1.89 -20.88 6.36
N ALA A 489 2.43 -20.15 7.32
CA ALA A 489 2.61 -20.66 8.69
C ALA A 489 1.27 -20.90 9.41
N LEU A 490 0.33 -19.96 9.30
CA LEU A 490 -1.00 -20.09 9.91
C LEU A 490 -1.84 -21.19 9.27
N GLU A 491 -1.79 -21.32 7.93
CA GLU A 491 -2.44 -22.44 7.23
C GLU A 491 -1.88 -23.78 7.71
N ARG A 492 -0.56 -23.87 7.87
CA ARG A 492 0.07 -25.10 8.37
C ARG A 492 -0.26 -25.40 9.82
N ALA A 493 -0.24 -24.39 10.68
CA ALA A 493 -0.62 -24.56 12.09
C ALA A 493 -2.08 -25.03 12.21
N ALA A 494 -2.98 -24.52 11.37
CA ALA A 494 -4.37 -24.95 11.32
C ALA A 494 -4.53 -26.39 10.81
N GLU A 495 -3.77 -26.81 9.75
CA GLU A 495 -3.73 -28.20 9.29
C GLU A 495 -3.31 -29.20 10.38
N LEU A 496 -2.41 -28.76 11.26
CA LEU A 496 -1.91 -29.56 12.38
C LEU A 496 -2.74 -29.40 13.66
N GLU A 497 -3.83 -28.65 13.60
CA GLU A 497 -4.66 -28.29 14.77
C GLU A 497 -3.85 -27.64 15.93
N GLN A 498 -2.71 -26.98 15.59
CA GLN A 498 -1.85 -26.26 16.55
C GLN A 498 -2.41 -24.86 16.83
N TRP A 499 -3.65 -24.80 17.32
CA TRP A 499 -4.38 -23.55 17.48
C TRP A 499 -3.74 -22.58 18.49
N ASP A 500 -3.08 -23.10 19.53
CA ASP A 500 -2.37 -22.25 20.49
C ASP A 500 -1.16 -21.55 19.85
N THR A 501 -0.42 -22.24 18.98
CA THR A 501 0.68 -21.63 18.20
C THR A 501 0.15 -20.62 17.18
N ALA A 502 -0.93 -20.96 16.47
CA ALA A 502 -1.57 -20.03 15.55
C ALA A 502 -2.06 -18.77 16.29
N ALA A 503 -2.68 -18.93 17.46
CA ALA A 503 -3.11 -17.83 18.30
C ALA A 503 -1.94 -16.93 18.74
N GLN A 504 -0.82 -17.52 19.16
CA GLN A 504 0.40 -16.78 19.52
C GLN A 504 0.90 -15.94 18.35
N ILE A 505 0.92 -16.51 17.14
CA ILE A 505 1.32 -15.80 15.91
C ILE A 505 0.36 -14.62 15.65
N VAL A 506 -0.95 -14.85 15.70
CA VAL A 506 -1.98 -13.82 15.49
C VAL A 506 -1.87 -12.70 16.52
N LEU A 507 -1.73 -13.04 17.80
CA LEU A 507 -1.57 -12.08 18.89
C LEU A 507 -0.30 -11.22 18.73
N GLY A 508 0.79 -11.81 18.32
CA GLY A 508 2.06 -11.10 18.15
C GLY A 508 2.08 -10.21 16.90
N PHE A 509 1.42 -10.63 15.81
CA PHE A 509 1.38 -9.91 14.54
C PHE A 509 0.29 -8.84 14.48
N ARG A 510 -0.59 -8.76 15.50
CA ARG A 510 -1.81 -7.93 15.55
C ARG A 510 -1.65 -6.47 15.13
N ILE A 511 -0.51 -5.84 15.46
CA ILE A 511 -0.29 -4.42 15.15
C ILE A 511 0.18 -4.26 13.70
N ALA A 512 0.98 -5.19 13.17
CA ALA A 512 1.46 -5.13 11.80
C ALA A 512 0.30 -5.09 10.79
N TRP A 513 -0.78 -5.85 11.02
CA TRP A 513 -1.96 -5.85 10.13
C TRP A 513 -2.69 -4.50 10.03
N GLN A 514 -2.41 -3.55 10.93
CA GLN A 514 -3.05 -2.23 10.90
C GLN A 514 -2.47 -1.30 9.82
N TYR A 515 -1.29 -1.61 9.31
CA TYR A 515 -0.59 -0.77 8.33
C TYR A 515 -0.91 -1.08 6.86
N GLN A 516 -1.76 -2.08 6.58
CA GLN A 516 -2.04 -2.52 5.21
C GLN A 516 -3.44 -3.15 5.09
N ALA A 517 -4.34 -2.58 4.27
CA ALA A 517 -5.75 -3.02 4.18
C ALA A 517 -5.91 -4.46 3.69
N SER A 518 -5.11 -4.87 2.70
CA SER A 518 -5.17 -6.21 2.13
C SER A 518 -4.88 -7.33 3.15
N VAL A 519 -3.98 -7.06 4.09
CA VAL A 519 -3.62 -8.03 5.13
C VAL A 519 -4.52 -7.94 6.37
N ALA A 520 -5.21 -6.82 6.60
CA ALA A 520 -6.14 -6.67 7.72
C ALA A 520 -7.32 -7.65 7.63
N GLN A 521 -7.85 -7.92 6.44
CA GLN A 521 -8.91 -8.91 6.23
C GLN A 521 -8.44 -10.33 6.59
N SER A 522 -7.21 -10.67 6.23
CA SER A 522 -6.60 -11.93 6.65
C SER A 522 -6.47 -12.00 8.18
N GLY A 523 -6.04 -10.89 8.80
CA GLY A 523 -5.97 -10.77 10.26
C GLY A 523 -7.32 -11.00 10.96
N ILE A 524 -8.41 -10.45 10.43
CA ILE A 524 -9.77 -10.68 10.97
C ILE A 524 -10.12 -12.16 10.88
N ARG A 525 -9.93 -12.77 9.71
CA ARG A 525 -10.23 -14.18 9.50
C ARG A 525 -9.48 -15.09 10.45
N TRP A 526 -8.15 -14.91 10.55
CA TRP A 526 -7.33 -15.73 11.44
C TRP A 526 -7.64 -15.50 12.91
N ALA A 527 -7.92 -14.25 13.32
CA ALA A 527 -8.33 -13.95 14.68
C ALA A 527 -9.63 -14.68 15.08
N VAL A 528 -10.63 -14.67 14.19
CA VAL A 528 -11.91 -15.36 14.43
C VAL A 528 -11.70 -16.89 14.41
N GLN A 529 -11.01 -17.42 13.40
CA GLN A 529 -10.80 -18.86 13.27
C GLN A 529 -9.99 -19.44 14.44
N CYS A 530 -8.95 -18.73 14.90
CA CYS A 530 -8.21 -19.15 16.10
C CYS A 530 -9.09 -19.07 17.36
N ALA A 531 -9.89 -17.99 17.50
CA ALA A 531 -10.77 -17.82 18.66
C ALA A 531 -11.81 -18.94 18.80
N GLU A 532 -12.29 -19.49 17.68
CA GLU A 532 -13.24 -20.61 17.64
C GLU A 532 -12.61 -21.95 18.04
N ASN A 533 -11.28 -22.10 17.92
CA ASN A 533 -10.58 -23.38 18.07
C ASN A 533 -9.65 -23.45 19.29
N VAL A 534 -9.24 -22.32 19.90
CA VAL A 534 -8.46 -22.35 21.14
C VAL A 534 -9.32 -22.72 22.33
N VAL A 535 -8.75 -23.47 23.28
CA VAL A 535 -9.47 -23.91 24.47
C VAL A 535 -9.55 -22.80 25.53
N ASP A 536 -8.52 -21.97 25.63
CA ASP A 536 -8.43 -20.89 26.59
C ASP A 536 -9.36 -19.74 26.20
N LYS A 537 -10.39 -19.49 27.00
CA LYS A 537 -11.38 -18.44 26.76
C LYS A 537 -10.80 -17.03 26.82
N GLU A 538 -9.81 -16.79 27.66
CA GLU A 538 -9.13 -15.48 27.75
C GLU A 538 -8.38 -15.22 26.44
N VAL A 539 -7.66 -16.21 25.91
CA VAL A 539 -6.99 -16.13 24.60
C VAL A 539 -8.01 -15.94 23.48
N SER A 540 -9.13 -16.67 23.50
CA SER A 540 -10.23 -16.47 22.53
C SER A 540 -10.76 -15.03 22.56
N GLY A 541 -10.97 -14.48 23.75
CA GLY A 541 -11.40 -13.09 23.92
C GLY A 541 -10.36 -12.07 23.41
N MET A 542 -9.07 -12.33 23.63
CA MET A 542 -7.97 -11.52 23.08
C MET A 542 -7.99 -11.49 21.54
N LEU A 543 -8.17 -12.67 20.93
CA LEU A 543 -8.23 -12.82 19.47
C LEU A 543 -9.44 -12.09 18.87
N LEU A 544 -10.63 -12.24 19.47
CA LEU A 544 -11.83 -11.52 19.06
C LEU A 544 -11.68 -10.00 19.24
N THR A 545 -10.93 -9.55 20.25
CA THR A 545 -10.59 -8.13 20.41
C THR A 545 -9.77 -7.60 19.24
N ILE A 546 -8.80 -8.41 18.74
CA ILE A 546 -8.03 -8.07 17.52
C ILE A 546 -8.94 -8.04 16.30
N GLY A 547 -9.76 -9.05 16.11
CA GLY A 547 -10.75 -9.09 15.03
C GLY A 547 -11.67 -7.86 15.04
N GLY A 548 -12.16 -7.46 16.21
CA GLY A 548 -12.96 -6.25 16.40
C GLY A 548 -12.21 -4.96 16.03
N ARG A 549 -10.93 -4.86 16.43
CA ARG A 549 -10.09 -3.70 16.09
C ARG A 549 -9.84 -3.60 14.59
N LEU A 550 -9.47 -4.71 13.94
CA LEU A 550 -9.26 -4.74 12.50
C LEU A 550 -10.56 -4.50 11.73
N SER A 551 -11.72 -4.98 12.22
CA SER A 551 -13.02 -4.68 11.63
C SER A 551 -13.37 -3.19 11.71
N ASN A 552 -13.06 -2.51 12.81
CA ASN A 552 -13.21 -1.06 12.91
C ASN A 552 -12.30 -0.32 11.89
N LEU A 553 -11.06 -0.79 11.72
CA LEU A 553 -10.12 -0.23 10.75
C LEU A 553 -10.58 -0.45 9.30
N THR A 554 -11.21 -1.59 9.01
CA THR A 554 -11.77 -1.89 7.68
C THR A 554 -13.17 -1.31 7.45
N GLY A 555 -13.69 -0.52 8.41
CA GLY A 555 -14.97 0.18 8.28
C GLY A 555 -16.20 -0.66 8.61
N ASP A 556 -16.04 -1.94 8.99
CA ASP A 556 -17.17 -2.77 9.43
C ASP A 556 -17.43 -2.60 10.95
N VAL A 557 -18.04 -1.48 11.29
CA VAL A 557 -18.36 -1.13 12.67
C VAL A 557 -19.33 -2.15 13.32
N ARG A 558 -20.20 -2.78 12.51
CA ARG A 558 -21.14 -3.79 13.01
C ARG A 558 -20.43 -5.09 13.39
N ALA A 559 -19.53 -5.57 12.53
CA ALA A 559 -18.70 -6.72 12.87
C ALA A 559 -17.81 -6.41 14.09
N ALA A 560 -17.20 -5.23 14.14
CA ALA A 560 -16.42 -4.79 15.29
C ALA A 560 -17.24 -4.83 16.59
N ARG A 561 -18.46 -4.27 16.57
CA ARG A 561 -19.36 -4.27 17.73
C ARG A 561 -19.69 -5.68 18.22
N ARG A 562 -19.96 -6.60 17.30
CA ARG A 562 -20.23 -8.01 17.62
C ARG A 562 -19.00 -8.67 18.26
N LEU A 563 -17.83 -8.58 17.59
CA LEU A 563 -16.61 -9.23 18.04
C LEU A 563 -16.14 -8.70 19.41
N TYR A 564 -16.19 -7.40 19.64
CA TYR A 564 -15.93 -6.83 20.97
C TYR A 564 -16.97 -7.24 22.00
N GLY A 565 -18.25 -7.38 21.59
CA GLY A 565 -19.32 -7.87 22.45
C GLY A 565 -19.09 -9.27 22.95
N GLU A 566 -18.62 -10.16 22.08
CA GLU A 566 -18.22 -11.53 22.43
C GLU A 566 -16.93 -11.53 23.27
N ALA A 567 -15.90 -10.78 22.85
CA ALA A 567 -14.62 -10.67 23.54
C ALA A 567 -14.76 -10.29 25.02
N ARG A 568 -15.57 -9.26 25.33
CA ARG A 568 -15.78 -8.77 26.71
C ARG A 568 -16.43 -9.79 27.63
N THR A 569 -17.10 -10.81 27.09
CA THR A 569 -17.69 -11.91 27.89
C THR A 569 -16.69 -13.03 28.19
N LEU A 570 -15.60 -13.09 27.44
CA LEU A 570 -14.57 -14.11 27.52
C LEU A 570 -13.32 -13.63 28.25
N THR A 571 -13.06 -12.31 28.28
CA THR A 571 -11.91 -11.73 28.99
C THR A 571 -12.29 -11.28 30.39
N SER A 572 -11.34 -11.34 31.31
CA SER A 572 -11.52 -10.77 32.65
C SER A 572 -11.72 -9.24 32.52
N PRO A 573 -12.78 -8.66 33.10
CA PRO A 573 -13.13 -7.24 32.94
C PRO A 573 -12.01 -6.25 33.32
N GLU A 574 -11.16 -6.66 34.28
CA GLU A 574 -10.06 -5.86 34.82
C GLU A 574 -8.73 -6.19 34.14
N SER A 575 -8.65 -7.25 33.32
CA SER A 575 -7.43 -7.56 32.57
C SER A 575 -7.14 -6.51 31.51
N GLU A 576 -5.88 -6.42 31.09
CA GLU A 576 -5.46 -5.48 30.05
C GLU A 576 -6.30 -5.61 28.77
N MET A 577 -6.53 -6.84 28.34
CA MET A 577 -7.32 -7.10 27.14
C MET A 577 -8.83 -6.94 27.36
N GLY A 578 -9.31 -7.21 28.56
CA GLY A 578 -10.70 -6.92 28.94
C GLY A 578 -11.01 -5.41 28.87
N LEU A 579 -10.11 -4.59 29.36
CA LEU A 579 -10.22 -3.12 29.24
C LEU A 579 -10.24 -2.67 27.77
N VAL A 580 -9.39 -3.28 26.91
CA VAL A 580 -9.38 -2.99 25.47
C VAL A 580 -10.66 -3.45 24.77
N ALA A 581 -11.15 -4.64 25.08
CA ALA A 581 -12.39 -5.19 24.53
C ALA A 581 -13.59 -4.30 24.90
N ARG A 582 -13.71 -3.91 26.16
CA ARG A 582 -14.75 -2.99 26.65
C ARG A 582 -14.63 -1.61 25.99
N GLY A 583 -13.41 -1.06 25.87
CA GLY A 583 -13.16 0.21 25.18
C GLY A 583 -13.57 0.15 23.71
N GLY A 584 -13.19 -0.91 23.00
CA GLY A 584 -13.60 -1.14 21.62
C GLY A 584 -15.11 -1.30 21.46
N TRP A 585 -15.76 -1.98 22.40
CA TRP A 585 -17.21 -2.11 22.45
C TRP A 585 -17.89 -0.74 22.66
N VAL A 586 -17.39 0.10 23.57
CA VAL A 586 -17.85 1.47 23.78
C VAL A 586 -17.67 2.31 22.51
N SER A 587 -16.48 2.27 21.90
CA SER A 587 -16.18 3.05 20.70
C SER A 587 -17.08 2.67 19.52
N SER A 588 -17.20 1.38 19.20
CA SER A 588 -18.05 0.91 18.11
C SER A 588 -19.55 1.16 18.37
N GLY A 589 -19.99 1.00 19.61
CA GLY A 589 -21.37 1.29 19.99
C GLY A 589 -21.71 2.79 19.91
N SER A 590 -20.76 3.67 20.26
CA SER A 590 -20.97 5.12 20.11
C SER A 590 -21.18 5.53 18.64
N LEU A 591 -20.50 4.86 17.71
CA LEU A 591 -20.70 5.10 16.27
C LEU A 591 -22.06 4.63 15.75
N LEU A 592 -22.65 3.61 16.39
CA LEU A 592 -23.93 3.01 16.02
C LEU A 592 -25.12 3.63 16.77
N LEU A 593 -24.92 4.66 17.58
CA LEU A 593 -25.92 5.26 18.46
C LEU A 593 -26.52 4.30 19.51
N ASP A 594 -25.67 3.38 20.03
CA ASP A 594 -26.06 2.46 21.08
C ASP A 594 -25.82 3.07 22.47
N THR A 595 -26.92 3.44 23.15
CA THR A 595 -26.89 4.08 24.47
C THR A 595 -26.24 3.23 25.56
N ALA A 596 -26.31 1.88 25.44
CA ALA A 596 -25.64 0.98 26.38
C ALA A 596 -24.13 1.22 26.45
N SER A 597 -23.52 1.71 25.38
CA SER A 597 -22.11 2.06 25.34
C SER A 597 -21.72 3.17 26.30
N LEU A 598 -22.57 4.18 26.46
CA LEU A 598 -22.31 5.30 27.37
C LEU A 598 -22.42 4.87 28.85
N ALA A 599 -23.35 3.99 29.15
CA ALA A 599 -23.54 3.49 30.51
C ALA A 599 -22.31 2.73 31.03
N GLU A 600 -21.52 2.15 30.17
CA GLU A 600 -20.29 1.40 30.50
C GLU A 600 -19.12 2.34 30.87
N ILE A 601 -19.08 3.57 30.37
CA ILE A 601 -17.91 4.48 30.46
C ILE A 601 -17.46 4.74 31.90
N PRO A 602 -18.32 5.06 32.88
CA PRO A 602 -17.88 5.35 34.25
C PRO A 602 -17.15 4.15 34.89
N ALA A 603 -17.70 2.95 34.74
CA ALA A 603 -17.12 1.73 35.27
C ALA A 603 -15.77 1.41 34.57
N LEU A 604 -15.74 1.50 33.25
CA LEU A 604 -14.55 1.23 32.45
C LEU A 604 -13.38 2.17 32.80
N VAL A 605 -13.66 3.47 32.99
CA VAL A 605 -12.65 4.46 33.37
C VAL A 605 -12.16 4.22 34.80
N ALA A 606 -13.05 3.85 35.74
CA ALA A 606 -12.68 3.52 37.11
C ALA A 606 -11.77 2.29 37.15
N ASP A 607 -12.13 1.23 36.45
CA ASP A 607 -11.35 -0.02 36.37
C ASP A 607 -9.98 0.23 35.73
N ALA A 608 -9.92 1.00 34.65
CA ALA A 608 -8.67 1.36 34.01
C ALA A 608 -7.72 2.16 34.90
N ARG A 609 -8.26 3.07 35.74
CA ARG A 609 -7.46 3.84 36.71
C ARG A 609 -6.94 2.94 37.82
N SER A 610 -7.70 1.96 38.26
CA SER A 610 -7.31 1.02 39.33
C SER A 610 -6.29 -0.02 38.88
N HIS A 611 -6.19 -0.32 37.59
CA HIS A 611 -5.31 -1.34 37.01
C HIS A 611 -3.81 -1.05 37.20
N GLY A 612 -3.43 0.20 37.47
CA GLY A 612 -2.02 0.62 37.70
C GLY A 612 -1.16 0.78 36.46
N ASN A 613 -1.63 0.40 35.27
CA ASN A 613 -0.93 0.65 34.01
C ASN A 613 -1.35 2.02 33.44
N VAL A 614 -0.47 3.02 33.56
CA VAL A 614 -0.72 4.40 33.16
C VAL A 614 -1.04 4.50 31.68
N GLN A 615 -0.31 3.81 30.80
CA GLN A 615 -0.55 3.78 29.35
C GLN A 615 -1.94 3.25 29.04
N ARG A 616 -2.35 2.16 29.69
CA ARG A 616 -3.65 1.55 29.47
C ARG A 616 -4.79 2.45 29.96
N SER A 617 -4.60 3.04 31.12
CA SER A 617 -5.55 4.03 31.66
C SER A 617 -5.72 5.22 30.71
N ALA A 618 -4.62 5.75 30.19
CA ALA A 618 -4.63 6.82 29.21
C ALA A 618 -5.38 6.43 27.92
N THR A 619 -5.10 5.26 27.37
CA THR A 619 -5.79 4.75 26.16
C THR A 619 -7.31 4.65 26.38
N VAL A 620 -7.74 4.09 27.52
CA VAL A 620 -9.17 3.99 27.85
C VAL A 620 -9.82 5.38 27.99
N GLN A 621 -9.13 6.32 28.62
CA GLN A 621 -9.64 7.70 28.77
C GLN A 621 -9.80 8.37 27.40
N ALA A 622 -8.83 8.21 26.49
CA ALA A 622 -8.93 8.72 25.12
C ALA A 622 -10.13 8.11 24.37
N ILE A 623 -10.29 6.79 24.41
CA ILE A 623 -11.40 6.08 23.75
C ILE A 623 -12.76 6.54 24.31
N CYS A 624 -12.89 6.63 25.65
CA CYS A 624 -14.13 7.07 26.30
C CYS A 624 -14.40 8.56 26.04
N GLY A 625 -13.37 9.40 26.06
CA GLY A 625 -13.49 10.82 25.73
C GLY A 625 -13.97 11.02 24.29
N LEU A 626 -13.42 10.28 23.34
CA LEU A 626 -13.87 10.29 21.94
C LEU A 626 -15.33 9.83 21.79
N ALA A 627 -15.75 8.79 22.52
CA ALA A 627 -17.11 8.31 22.52
C ALA A 627 -18.09 9.35 23.06
N LEU A 628 -17.74 10.03 24.17
CA LEU A 628 -18.52 11.12 24.75
C LEU A 628 -18.62 12.34 23.83
N ALA A 629 -17.51 12.68 23.16
CA ALA A 629 -17.47 13.77 22.18
C ALA A 629 -18.46 13.55 21.04
N ARG A 630 -18.55 12.32 20.51
CA ARG A 630 -19.52 11.94 19.47
C ARG A 630 -20.96 12.09 19.93
N TRP A 631 -21.22 11.93 21.22
CA TRP A 631 -22.53 12.04 21.83
C TRP A 631 -22.84 13.45 22.39
N GLY A 632 -22.06 14.46 22.01
CA GLY A 632 -22.27 15.84 22.42
C GLY A 632 -22.05 16.10 23.93
N ARG A 633 -21.56 15.12 24.69
CA ARG A 633 -21.21 15.31 26.12
C ARG A 633 -19.83 15.95 26.24
N LEU A 634 -19.73 17.15 25.70
CA LEU A 634 -18.46 17.84 25.44
C LEU A 634 -17.64 18.16 26.71
N PRO A 635 -18.23 18.61 27.83
CA PRO A 635 -17.44 18.87 29.05
C PRO A 635 -16.79 17.61 29.62
N GLU A 636 -17.53 16.50 29.67
CA GLU A 636 -17.03 15.21 30.16
C GLU A 636 -16.00 14.62 29.19
N ALA A 637 -16.21 14.80 27.89
CA ALA A 637 -15.23 14.41 26.86
C ALA A 637 -13.92 15.17 27.05
N LYS A 638 -13.99 16.51 27.24
CA LYS A 638 -12.79 17.37 27.47
C LYS A 638 -12.04 16.92 28.72
N GLU A 639 -12.74 16.59 29.81
CA GLU A 639 -12.14 16.11 31.06
C GLU A 639 -11.33 14.83 30.85
N LEU A 640 -11.89 13.81 30.18
CA LEU A 640 -11.20 12.54 29.95
C LEU A 640 -10.04 12.68 28.97
N LEU A 641 -10.20 13.48 27.93
CA LEU A 641 -9.14 13.70 26.94
C LEU A 641 -7.99 14.52 27.55
N LEU A 642 -8.24 15.48 28.41
CA LEU A 642 -7.20 16.20 29.17
C LEU A 642 -6.50 15.30 30.19
N ALA A 643 -7.23 14.37 30.80
CA ALA A 643 -6.62 13.37 31.67
C ALA A 643 -5.68 12.40 30.91
N TRP A 644 -6.04 12.06 29.67
CA TRP A 644 -5.14 11.35 28.76
C TRP A 644 -3.91 12.18 28.43
N GLU A 645 -4.06 13.45 28.07
CA GLU A 645 -2.93 14.35 27.74
C GLU A 645 -1.97 14.51 28.92
N ALA A 646 -2.49 14.71 30.11
CA ALA A 646 -1.68 14.81 31.32
C ALA A 646 -0.86 13.52 31.59
N ALA A 647 -1.35 12.35 31.15
CA ALA A 647 -0.64 11.09 31.28
C ALA A 647 0.59 11.00 30.36
N LEU A 648 0.70 11.81 29.29
CA LEU A 648 1.86 11.84 28.39
C LEU A 648 3.15 12.29 29.09
N ALA A 649 3.06 12.92 30.23
CA ALA A 649 4.23 13.25 31.07
C ALA A 649 4.93 12.01 31.63
N ASN A 650 4.29 10.83 31.59
CA ASN A 650 4.85 9.58 32.11
C ASN A 650 5.65 8.85 31.03
N PRO A 651 6.82 8.27 31.37
CA PRO A 651 7.59 7.45 30.46
C PRO A 651 6.75 6.27 29.94
N GLY A 652 6.78 6.05 28.62
CA GLY A 652 6.07 4.95 27.97
C GLY A 652 4.62 5.25 27.59
N VAL A 653 4.11 6.45 27.86
CA VAL A 653 2.86 6.95 27.30
C VAL A 653 3.17 7.76 26.03
N TYR A 654 2.53 7.41 24.93
CA TYR A 654 2.78 8.02 23.63
C TYR A 654 1.60 8.86 23.15
N PRO A 655 1.86 9.96 22.44
CA PRO A 655 0.82 10.78 21.85
C PRO A 655 -0.03 9.96 20.86
N ASP A 656 -1.31 10.31 20.80
CA ASP A 656 -2.29 9.72 19.88
C ASP A 656 -2.96 10.88 19.13
N GLU A 657 -2.75 10.93 17.83
CA GLU A 657 -3.25 11.97 16.95
C GLU A 657 -4.79 12.06 16.96
N ILE A 658 -5.48 10.91 17.06
CA ILE A 658 -6.94 10.87 17.11
C ILE A 658 -7.46 11.54 18.39
N ALA A 659 -6.77 11.35 19.50
CA ALA A 659 -7.13 12.00 20.77
C ALA A 659 -6.89 13.51 20.72
N TYR A 660 -5.81 13.98 20.09
CA TYR A 660 -5.60 15.42 19.86
C TYR A 660 -6.63 16.00 18.90
N MET A 661 -6.98 15.31 17.81
CA MET A 661 -8.03 15.73 16.90
C MET A 661 -9.40 15.80 17.61
N ALA A 662 -9.67 14.86 18.53
CA ALA A 662 -10.88 14.90 19.35
C ALA A 662 -10.87 16.11 20.32
N LEU A 663 -9.73 16.43 20.94
CA LEU A 663 -9.58 17.64 21.78
C LEU A 663 -9.79 18.92 20.97
N SER A 664 -9.23 18.99 19.76
CA SER A 664 -9.45 20.11 18.85
C SER A 664 -10.94 20.29 18.54
N ARG A 665 -11.61 19.19 18.15
CA ARG A 665 -13.04 19.23 17.85
C ARG A 665 -13.88 19.63 19.06
N VAL A 666 -13.64 19.02 20.22
CA VAL A 666 -14.36 19.33 21.46
C VAL A 666 -14.17 20.78 21.87
N SER A 667 -12.95 21.31 21.79
CA SER A 667 -12.63 22.71 22.11
C SER A 667 -13.37 23.66 21.16
N LEU A 668 -13.40 23.36 19.86
CA LEU A 668 -14.13 24.14 18.88
C LEU A 668 -15.62 24.16 19.16
N GLU A 669 -16.23 23.01 19.45
CA GLU A 669 -17.67 22.90 19.74
C GLU A 669 -18.05 23.62 21.07
N LEU A 670 -17.08 23.77 21.99
CA LEU A 670 -17.23 24.58 23.22
C LEU A 670 -16.94 26.07 23.00
N GLY A 671 -16.56 26.47 21.78
CA GLY A 671 -16.28 27.86 21.41
C GLY A 671 -14.87 28.32 21.73
N ASP A 672 -13.97 27.46 22.15
CA ASP A 672 -12.57 27.77 22.47
C ASP A 672 -11.67 27.50 21.23
N LEU A 673 -11.64 28.51 20.34
CA LEU A 673 -10.90 28.41 19.07
C LEU A 673 -9.37 28.35 19.27
N ALA A 674 -8.87 29.01 20.34
CA ALA A 674 -7.44 29.00 20.63
C ALA A 674 -6.95 27.61 21.06
N ASP A 675 -7.67 26.95 21.97
CA ASP A 675 -7.41 25.57 22.35
C ASP A 675 -7.61 24.62 21.16
N ALA A 676 -8.65 24.83 20.36
CA ALA A 676 -8.92 23.99 19.17
C ALA A 676 -7.75 23.99 18.20
N ARG A 677 -7.19 25.19 17.92
CA ARG A 677 -5.99 25.35 17.09
C ARG A 677 -4.78 24.63 17.68
N ARG A 678 -4.49 24.91 18.95
CA ARG A 678 -3.36 24.31 19.66
C ARG A 678 -3.37 22.77 19.55
N TRP A 679 -4.52 22.15 19.75
CA TRP A 679 -4.64 20.69 19.70
C TRP A 679 -4.51 20.15 18.28
N ALA A 680 -5.02 20.84 17.26
CA ALA A 680 -4.85 20.46 15.87
C ALA A 680 -3.37 20.55 15.42
N GLU A 681 -2.63 21.58 15.89
CA GLU A 681 -1.20 21.72 15.64
C GLU A 681 -0.39 20.61 16.33
N LEU A 682 -0.71 20.26 17.58
CA LEU A 682 -0.08 19.15 18.29
C LEU A 682 -0.37 17.79 17.61
N ALA A 683 -1.57 17.59 17.06
CA ALA A 683 -1.88 16.41 16.24
C ALA A 683 -0.93 16.34 15.04
N ARG A 684 -0.74 17.46 14.32
CA ARG A 684 0.16 17.54 13.16
C ARG A 684 1.62 17.28 13.55
N ASP A 685 2.07 17.84 14.65
CA ASP A 685 3.46 17.72 15.10
C ASP A 685 3.79 16.35 15.72
N SER A 686 2.77 15.57 16.07
CA SER A 686 2.93 14.21 16.61
C SER A 686 3.26 13.15 15.53
N GLN A 687 3.12 13.50 14.25
CA GLN A 687 3.38 12.60 13.11
C GLN A 687 4.72 12.87 12.45
N ALA A 688 5.31 11.81 11.87
CA ALA A 688 6.50 11.95 11.05
C ALA A 688 6.18 12.75 9.75
N SER A 689 7.17 13.49 9.24
CA SER A 689 7.01 14.35 8.05
C SER A 689 6.52 13.61 6.78
N ASP A 690 6.71 12.29 6.72
CA ASP A 690 6.42 11.45 5.55
C ASP A 690 5.17 10.56 5.74
N ASP A 691 4.39 10.79 6.81
CA ASP A 691 3.20 9.99 7.09
C ASP A 691 2.01 10.43 6.22
N PRO A 692 1.42 9.54 5.41
CA PRO A 692 0.22 9.84 4.63
C PRO A 692 -1.01 10.20 5.48
N GLU A 693 -1.00 9.90 6.79
CA GLU A 693 -2.08 10.29 7.71
C GLU A 693 -2.06 11.79 8.07
N ARG A 694 -0.97 12.48 7.75
CA ARG A 694 -0.81 13.93 8.02
C ARG A 694 -1.89 14.78 7.36
N THR A 695 -2.41 14.37 6.22
CA THR A 695 -3.51 15.02 5.50
C THR A 695 -4.85 14.95 6.22
N LYS A 696 -5.07 13.92 7.06
CA LYS A 696 -6.28 13.83 7.88
C LYS A 696 -6.37 14.97 8.89
N ILE A 697 -5.23 15.45 9.36
CA ILE A 697 -5.13 16.55 10.32
C ILE A 697 -5.41 17.88 9.65
N ALA A 698 -5.13 18.01 8.35
CA ALA A 698 -5.46 19.20 7.58
C ALA A 698 -6.97 19.52 7.66
N GLY A 699 -7.84 18.49 7.67
CA GLY A 699 -9.29 18.68 7.88
C GLY A 699 -9.65 19.31 9.22
N CYS A 700 -8.94 18.96 10.31
CA CYS A 700 -9.17 19.58 11.61
C CYS A 700 -8.67 21.02 11.67
N LEU A 701 -7.52 21.32 11.06
CA LEU A 701 -7.04 22.69 10.93
C LEU A 701 -7.97 23.54 10.06
N ALA A 702 -8.41 23.01 8.92
CA ALA A 702 -9.37 23.68 8.04
C ALA A 702 -10.69 24.03 8.76
N MET A 703 -11.15 23.15 9.64
CA MET A 703 -12.30 23.38 10.50
C MET A 703 -12.09 24.60 11.40
N VAL A 704 -10.92 24.74 12.00
CA VAL A 704 -10.58 25.90 12.87
C VAL A 704 -10.48 27.18 12.04
N GLU A 705 -9.75 27.14 10.89
CA GLU A 705 -9.62 28.29 9.99
C GLU A 705 -10.97 28.79 9.51
N PHE A 706 -11.87 27.86 9.12
CA PHE A 706 -13.22 28.20 8.70
C PHE A 706 -14.01 28.94 9.78
N GLN A 707 -13.94 28.49 11.04
CA GLN A 707 -14.66 29.10 12.16
C GLN A 707 -14.08 30.47 12.52
N GLU A 708 -12.80 30.70 12.31
CA GLU A 708 -12.17 32.00 12.49
C GLU A 708 -12.37 32.94 11.29
N GLY A 709 -13.07 32.49 10.24
CA GLY A 709 -13.38 33.27 9.05
C GLY A 709 -12.24 33.40 8.04
N ARG A 710 -11.14 32.63 8.22
CA ARG A 710 -10.01 32.56 7.29
C ARG A 710 -10.28 31.51 6.21
N TYR A 711 -11.12 31.89 5.22
CA TYR A 711 -11.63 30.94 4.23
C TYR A 711 -10.59 30.50 3.21
N ASP A 712 -9.64 31.40 2.87
CA ASP A 712 -8.57 31.08 1.91
C ASP A 712 -7.59 30.06 2.50
N GLU A 713 -7.23 30.21 3.77
CA GLU A 713 -6.41 29.25 4.50
C GLU A 713 -7.13 27.91 4.68
N ALA A 714 -8.43 27.95 4.99
CA ALA A 714 -9.24 26.74 5.07
C ALA A 714 -9.27 26.00 3.72
N GLN A 715 -9.42 26.71 2.60
CA GLN A 715 -9.41 26.12 1.26
C GLN A 715 -8.05 25.47 0.96
N ALA A 716 -6.94 26.14 1.24
CA ALA A 716 -5.61 25.61 1.02
C ALA A 716 -5.38 24.28 1.77
N LEU A 717 -5.81 24.21 3.03
CA LEU A 717 -5.73 23.00 3.86
C LEU A 717 -6.65 21.89 3.33
N LEU A 718 -7.84 22.22 2.85
CA LEU A 718 -8.76 21.25 2.24
C LEU A 718 -8.21 20.72 0.91
N ASP A 719 -7.52 21.54 0.13
CA ASP A 719 -6.90 21.13 -1.13
C ASP A 719 -5.70 20.21 -0.88
N GLU A 720 -4.87 20.52 0.13
CA GLU A 720 -3.81 19.63 0.61
C GLU A 720 -4.38 18.25 1.02
N ALA A 721 -5.50 18.25 1.72
CA ALA A 721 -6.18 17.03 2.15
C ALA A 721 -6.78 16.20 1.00
N ASP A 722 -7.13 16.81 -0.16
CA ASP A 722 -7.81 16.12 -1.28
C ASP A 722 -6.92 15.15 -2.03
N GLU A 723 -5.63 15.43 -2.10
CA GLU A 723 -4.70 14.57 -2.84
C GLU A 723 -4.61 13.16 -2.21
N ASP A 724 -4.85 13.05 -0.91
CA ASP A 724 -4.71 11.81 -0.16
C ASP A 724 -6.05 11.16 0.28
N ILE A 725 -7.13 11.93 0.46
CA ILE A 725 -8.43 11.40 0.94
C ILE A 725 -9.07 10.41 -0.04
N ARG A 726 -8.79 10.53 -1.35
CA ARG A 726 -9.29 9.57 -2.35
C ARG A 726 -8.79 8.15 -2.13
N GLY A 727 -7.83 7.98 -1.22
CA GLY A 727 -7.21 6.72 -0.90
C GLY A 727 -7.27 6.26 0.57
N HIS A 728 -7.75 7.06 1.51
CA HIS A 728 -7.64 6.76 2.94
C HIS A 728 -8.97 6.92 3.67
N ARG A 729 -9.29 6.05 4.64
CA ARG A 729 -10.42 6.17 5.56
C ARG A 729 -9.92 6.49 6.96
N GLY A 730 -10.04 7.75 7.38
CA GLY A 730 -9.76 8.18 8.73
C GLY A 730 -11.02 8.42 9.55
N TYR A 731 -10.85 8.56 10.86
CA TYR A 731 -11.95 8.87 11.79
C TYR A 731 -12.65 10.19 11.47
N PHE A 732 -11.96 11.15 10.86
CA PHE A 732 -12.43 12.52 10.63
C PHE A 732 -12.44 12.94 9.16
N ASP A 733 -12.30 12.01 8.21
CA ASP A 733 -12.29 12.32 6.77
C ASP A 733 -13.59 13.00 6.29
N TYR A 734 -14.72 12.66 6.90
CA TYR A 734 -15.98 13.29 6.60
C TYR A 734 -15.97 14.81 6.88
N LEU A 735 -15.11 15.30 7.80
CA LEU A 735 -14.97 16.72 8.09
C LEU A 735 -14.44 17.49 6.89
N VAL A 736 -13.51 16.91 6.12
CA VAL A 736 -13.00 17.56 4.90
C VAL A 736 -14.13 17.77 3.90
N MET A 737 -14.96 16.75 3.66
CA MET A 737 -16.10 16.86 2.76
C MET A 737 -17.16 17.85 3.30
N LEU A 738 -17.41 17.82 4.61
CA LEU A 738 -18.33 18.74 5.27
C LEU A 738 -17.89 20.21 5.11
N TYR A 739 -16.62 20.50 5.42
CA TYR A 739 -16.12 21.86 5.37
C TYR A 739 -15.89 22.35 3.93
N ARG A 740 -15.62 21.49 2.98
CA ARG A 740 -15.71 21.81 1.55
C ARG A 740 -17.10 22.20 1.13
N SER A 741 -18.11 21.44 1.54
CA SER A 741 -19.50 21.79 1.26
C SER A 741 -19.85 23.16 1.84
N ARG A 742 -19.48 23.41 3.10
CA ARG A 742 -19.72 24.69 3.78
C ARG A 742 -19.04 25.87 3.05
N LEU A 743 -17.79 25.68 2.64
CA LEU A 743 -17.02 26.70 1.93
C LEU A 743 -17.59 26.96 0.53
N ALA A 744 -17.87 25.90 -0.25
CA ALA A 744 -18.47 25.99 -1.58
C ALA A 744 -19.84 26.67 -1.54
N ARG A 745 -20.71 26.32 -0.58
CA ARG A 745 -22.01 26.97 -0.36
C ARG A 745 -21.83 28.47 -0.05
N ARG A 746 -20.85 28.82 0.74
CA ARG A 746 -20.57 30.21 1.12
C ARG A 746 -20.03 31.05 -0.03
N THR A 747 -19.26 30.45 -0.92
CA THR A 747 -18.74 31.09 -2.15
C THR A 747 -19.73 31.06 -3.31
N GLY A 748 -20.90 30.41 -3.15
CA GLY A 748 -21.96 30.34 -4.15
C GLY A 748 -21.84 29.17 -5.13
N ASP A 749 -20.85 28.31 -4.99
CA ASP A 749 -20.72 27.08 -5.80
C ASP A 749 -21.57 25.95 -5.20
N ILE A 750 -22.89 26.05 -5.49
CA ILE A 750 -23.87 25.08 -4.95
C ILE A 750 -23.70 23.71 -5.56
N ALA A 751 -23.15 23.59 -6.78
CA ALA A 751 -22.89 22.30 -7.42
C ALA A 751 -21.77 21.53 -6.70
N ALA A 752 -20.66 22.19 -6.40
CA ALA A 752 -19.58 21.61 -5.61
C ALA A 752 -20.00 21.28 -4.18
N ALA A 753 -20.79 22.17 -3.54
CA ALA A 753 -21.33 21.92 -2.21
C ALA A 753 -22.20 20.66 -2.17
N ARG A 754 -23.09 20.50 -3.16
CA ARG A 754 -23.98 19.34 -3.33
C ARG A 754 -23.19 18.04 -3.54
N ALA A 755 -22.17 18.06 -4.39
CA ALA A 755 -21.31 16.89 -4.62
C ALA A 755 -20.61 16.47 -3.31
N SER A 756 -19.95 17.40 -2.63
CA SER A 756 -19.18 17.12 -1.42
C SER A 756 -20.06 16.58 -0.27
N ILE A 757 -21.23 17.15 -0.05
CA ILE A 757 -22.09 16.70 1.06
C ILE A 757 -22.78 15.36 0.75
N ARG A 758 -23.15 15.13 -0.53
CA ARG A 758 -23.67 13.82 -0.96
C ARG A 758 -22.65 12.71 -0.71
N ASP A 759 -21.40 12.94 -1.08
CA ASP A 759 -20.32 11.98 -0.87
C ASP A 759 -20.09 11.73 0.63
N ALA A 760 -20.12 12.76 1.49
CA ALA A 760 -20.02 12.61 2.93
C ALA A 760 -21.15 11.74 3.52
N VAL A 761 -22.39 12.00 3.13
CA VAL A 761 -23.57 11.24 3.61
C VAL A 761 -23.49 9.79 3.15
N SER A 762 -23.24 9.55 1.84
CA SER A 762 -23.11 8.21 1.27
C SER A 762 -22.05 7.38 1.98
N ARG A 763 -20.89 7.98 2.19
CA ARG A 763 -19.73 7.32 2.84
C ARG A 763 -20.06 6.91 4.28
N LEU A 764 -20.59 7.83 5.08
CA LEU A 764 -20.93 7.53 6.48
C LEU A 764 -21.99 6.44 6.62
N GLN A 765 -22.95 6.36 5.67
CA GLN A 765 -23.95 5.29 5.63
C GLN A 765 -23.32 3.92 5.34
N VAL A 766 -22.47 3.84 4.32
CA VAL A 766 -21.77 2.59 3.94
C VAL A 766 -20.91 2.09 5.09
N GLU A 767 -20.17 2.99 5.74
CA GLU A 767 -19.30 2.65 6.87
C GLU A 767 -20.05 2.32 8.17
N GLY A 768 -21.35 2.60 8.23
CA GLY A 768 -22.14 2.40 9.43
C GLY A 768 -21.83 3.39 10.57
N ARG A 769 -21.19 4.52 10.28
CA ARG A 769 -20.81 5.56 11.25
C ARG A 769 -21.97 6.54 11.47
N VAL A 770 -23.08 6.02 11.97
CA VAL A 770 -24.38 6.69 12.02
C VAL A 770 -24.35 7.99 12.82
N VAL A 771 -23.57 8.05 13.91
CA VAL A 771 -23.49 9.26 14.75
C VAL A 771 -22.99 10.48 13.99
N TYR A 772 -22.06 10.32 13.05
CA TYR A 772 -21.52 11.43 12.27
C TYR A 772 -22.47 11.96 11.20
N LEU A 773 -23.53 11.20 10.87
CA LEU A 773 -24.59 11.72 10.02
C LEU A 773 -25.27 12.94 10.66
N LEU A 774 -25.35 13.02 11.98
CA LEU A 774 -25.89 14.19 12.69
C LEU A 774 -25.05 15.46 12.49
N ASP A 775 -23.78 15.34 12.11
CA ASP A 775 -22.90 16.49 11.79
C ASP A 775 -23.13 16.98 10.36
N VAL A 776 -23.41 16.07 9.40
CA VAL A 776 -23.46 16.39 7.97
C VAL A 776 -24.88 16.68 7.46
N LEU A 777 -25.92 16.08 8.05
CA LEU A 777 -27.30 16.27 7.62
C LEU A 777 -27.81 17.72 7.70
N PRO A 778 -27.45 18.52 8.72
CA PRO A 778 -27.79 19.95 8.74
C PRO A 778 -27.22 20.74 7.57
N GLU A 779 -26.00 20.46 7.17
CA GLU A 779 -25.40 21.08 5.97
C GLU A 779 -26.07 20.61 4.67
N ALA A 780 -26.48 19.35 4.60
CA ALA A 780 -27.23 18.84 3.45
C ALA A 780 -28.59 19.59 3.28
N VAL A 781 -29.28 19.86 4.37
CA VAL A 781 -30.50 20.70 4.36
C VAL A 781 -30.19 22.12 3.86
N ALA A 782 -29.09 22.72 4.34
CA ALA A 782 -28.68 24.06 3.91
C ALA A 782 -28.35 24.12 2.42
N VAL A 783 -27.67 23.06 1.89
CA VAL A 783 -27.36 22.94 0.46
C VAL A 783 -28.63 22.74 -0.38
N LEU A 784 -29.57 21.93 0.07
CA LEU A 784 -30.86 21.75 -0.61
C LEU A 784 -31.66 23.06 -0.71
N HIS A 785 -31.69 23.86 0.37
CA HIS A 785 -32.31 25.20 0.33
C HIS A 785 -31.62 26.11 -0.67
N ALA A 786 -30.28 26.15 -0.64
CA ALA A 786 -29.50 26.97 -1.55
C ALA A 786 -29.66 26.52 -3.02
N ALA A 787 -29.91 25.22 -3.25
CA ALA A 787 -30.19 24.65 -4.58
C ALA A 787 -31.64 24.88 -5.05
N GLY A 788 -32.51 25.48 -4.22
CA GLY A 788 -33.93 25.73 -4.56
C GLY A 788 -34.87 24.54 -4.29
N HIS A 789 -34.43 23.50 -3.64
CA HIS A 789 -35.25 22.33 -3.26
C HIS A 789 -35.96 22.53 -1.89
N SER A 790 -36.63 23.69 -1.72
CA SER A 790 -37.13 24.11 -0.41
C SER A 790 -38.12 23.13 0.24
N ALA A 791 -39.01 22.50 -0.53
CA ALA A 791 -39.98 21.56 0.02
C ALA A 791 -39.32 20.29 0.65
N ALA A 792 -38.29 19.74 0.01
CA ALA A 792 -37.52 18.62 0.56
C ALA A 792 -36.72 19.08 1.77
N ALA A 793 -36.06 20.22 1.67
CA ALA A 793 -35.28 20.80 2.76
C ALA A 793 -36.16 21.08 4.02
N ASP A 794 -37.36 21.65 3.88
CA ASP A 794 -38.26 21.92 4.97
C ASP A 794 -38.73 20.64 5.68
N LEU A 795 -39.02 19.56 4.91
CA LEU A 795 -39.40 18.28 5.49
C LEU A 795 -38.25 17.69 6.33
N LEU A 796 -37.05 17.64 5.77
CA LEU A 796 -35.86 17.13 6.44
C LEU A 796 -35.51 17.99 7.67
N CYS A 797 -35.66 19.29 7.54
CA CYS A 797 -35.47 20.21 8.65
C CYS A 797 -36.42 19.91 9.82
N GLY A 798 -37.72 19.70 9.53
CA GLY A 798 -38.71 19.33 10.56
C GLY A 798 -38.34 18.04 11.28
N GLN A 799 -37.78 17.08 10.60
CA GLN A 799 -37.31 15.82 11.21
C GLN A 799 -36.09 16.04 12.09
N LEU A 800 -35.08 16.82 11.65
CA LEU A 800 -33.93 17.16 12.46
C LEU A 800 -34.27 18.02 13.68
N LEU A 801 -35.25 18.92 13.59
CA LEU A 801 -35.76 19.65 14.72
C LEU A 801 -36.44 18.74 15.75
N ALA A 802 -37.22 17.73 15.29
CA ALA A 802 -37.80 16.71 16.15
C ALA A 802 -36.71 15.88 16.86
N TRP A 803 -35.65 15.51 16.14
CA TRP A 803 -34.50 14.83 16.74
C TRP A 803 -33.87 15.62 17.88
N GLN A 804 -33.54 16.90 17.63
CA GLN A 804 -32.93 17.77 18.63
C GLN A 804 -33.75 17.92 19.91
N GLN A 805 -35.09 17.84 19.80
CA GLN A 805 -36.00 18.01 20.94
C GLN A 805 -36.21 16.72 21.73
N THR A 806 -36.07 15.55 21.10
CA THR A 806 -36.58 14.30 21.65
C THR A 806 -35.52 13.22 21.83
N MET A 807 -34.38 13.33 21.15
CA MET A 807 -33.39 12.27 21.11
C MET A 807 -32.08 12.63 21.80
N ASP A 808 -31.40 11.59 22.27
CA ASP A 808 -30.01 11.62 22.74
C ASP A 808 -29.20 10.68 21.83
N PRO A 809 -28.13 11.13 21.20
CA PRO A 809 -27.43 12.40 21.38
C PRO A 809 -28.09 13.58 20.64
N PRO A 810 -27.98 14.81 21.16
CA PRO A 810 -28.31 16.00 20.41
C PRO A 810 -27.30 16.25 19.30
N MET A 811 -27.63 17.07 18.33
CA MET A 811 -26.67 17.57 17.36
C MET A 811 -25.58 18.43 18.04
N LEU A 812 -24.36 18.39 17.50
CA LEU A 812 -23.31 19.26 18.01
C LEU A 812 -23.60 20.75 17.76
N PRO A 813 -23.07 21.67 18.57
CA PRO A 813 -23.38 23.10 18.47
C PRO A 813 -23.16 23.71 17.09
N THR A 814 -22.05 23.35 16.39
CA THR A 814 -21.80 23.85 15.02
C THR A 814 -22.78 23.30 13.98
N ALA A 815 -23.24 22.07 14.13
CA ALA A 815 -24.25 21.46 13.26
C ALA A 815 -25.62 22.06 13.52
N TRP A 816 -25.97 22.27 14.81
CA TRP A 816 -27.20 22.91 15.22
C TRP A 816 -27.30 24.35 14.73
N ALA A 817 -26.23 25.14 14.79
CA ALA A 817 -26.21 26.50 14.27
C ALA A 817 -26.53 26.55 12.76
N VAL A 818 -25.96 25.64 11.95
CA VAL A 818 -26.27 25.53 10.51
C VAL A 818 -27.75 25.21 10.28
N LEU A 819 -28.32 24.31 11.07
CA LEU A 819 -29.72 23.96 10.96
C LEU A 819 -30.64 25.17 11.32
N GLN A 820 -30.33 25.88 12.39
CA GLN A 820 -31.09 27.07 12.80
C GLN A 820 -31.10 28.18 11.74
N GLU A 821 -29.95 28.44 11.10
CA GLU A 821 -29.84 29.38 9.99
C GLU A 821 -30.72 28.99 8.80
N SER A 822 -30.84 27.68 8.53
CA SER A 822 -31.54 27.14 7.35
C SER A 822 -33.03 26.91 7.57
N CYS A 823 -33.49 26.80 8.81
CA CYS A 823 -34.84 26.34 9.18
C CYS A 823 -35.77 27.45 9.74
N SER A 824 -35.82 28.60 9.12
CA SER A 824 -36.61 29.73 9.62
C SER A 824 -38.17 29.51 9.57
N THR A 825 -38.64 28.59 8.74
CA THR A 825 -40.10 28.35 8.48
C THR A 825 -40.55 26.91 8.74
N ALA A 826 -39.62 25.95 8.98
CA ALA A 826 -39.96 24.56 9.16
C ALA A 826 -40.68 24.31 10.50
N THR A 827 -41.69 23.41 10.49
CA THR A 827 -42.35 22.91 11.69
C THR A 827 -41.85 21.53 12.08
N VAL A 828 -41.82 21.24 13.38
CA VAL A 828 -41.41 19.94 13.90
C VAL A 828 -42.28 18.82 13.33
N ALA A 829 -41.68 17.78 12.80
CA ALA A 829 -42.38 16.65 12.19
C ALA A 829 -43.10 15.80 13.25
N PRO A 830 -44.44 15.65 13.18
CA PRO A 830 -45.16 14.84 14.17
C PRO A 830 -44.84 13.33 13.98
N GLY A 831 -44.64 12.65 15.11
CA GLY A 831 -44.42 11.21 15.11
C GLY A 831 -42.99 10.75 14.70
N TRP A 832 -42.08 11.66 14.53
CA TRP A 832 -40.67 11.37 14.25
C TRP A 832 -39.80 11.91 15.42
N PRO A 833 -38.67 11.27 15.80
CA PRO A 833 -38.09 10.03 15.26
C PRO A 833 -38.80 8.77 15.76
N GLU A 834 -38.50 7.67 15.04
CA GLU A 834 -38.93 6.33 15.44
C GLU A 834 -38.16 5.83 16.67
N PRO A 835 -38.64 4.77 17.35
CA PRO A 835 -38.01 4.27 18.59
C PRO A 835 -36.55 3.82 18.46
N ASN A 836 -36.09 3.47 17.24
CA ASN A 836 -34.72 3.12 16.96
C ASN A 836 -33.94 4.34 16.43
N PRO A 837 -33.07 4.97 17.24
CA PRO A 837 -32.33 6.17 16.81
C PRO A 837 -31.48 5.96 15.58
N ALA A 838 -30.72 4.86 15.51
CA ALA A 838 -29.83 4.57 14.38
C ALA A 838 -30.59 4.36 13.08
N GLU A 839 -31.77 3.74 13.13
CA GLU A 839 -32.62 3.52 11.96
C GLU A 839 -33.24 4.83 11.46
N SER A 840 -33.70 5.68 12.39
CA SER A 840 -34.23 7.00 12.05
C SER A 840 -33.21 7.85 11.31
N VAL A 841 -31.95 7.90 11.80
CA VAL A 841 -30.89 8.70 11.16
C VAL A 841 -30.50 8.11 9.80
N ARG A 842 -30.47 6.78 9.63
CA ARG A 842 -30.19 6.16 8.33
C ARG A 842 -31.28 6.47 7.30
N ARG A 843 -32.55 6.34 7.69
CA ARG A 843 -33.65 6.67 6.80
C ARG A 843 -33.61 8.14 6.38
N LEU A 844 -33.30 9.04 7.30
CA LEU A 844 -33.11 10.44 6.99
C LEU A 844 -31.95 10.67 6.00
N ALA A 845 -30.87 9.94 6.14
CA ALA A 845 -29.76 10.02 5.20
C ALA A 845 -30.14 9.48 3.81
N ASP A 846 -30.95 8.40 3.73
CA ASP A 846 -31.48 7.90 2.45
C ASP A 846 -32.36 8.96 1.77
N ASP A 847 -33.27 9.62 2.54
CA ASP A 847 -34.12 10.70 2.04
C ASP A 847 -33.29 11.90 1.53
N VAL A 848 -32.20 12.24 2.25
CA VAL A 848 -31.26 13.30 1.86
C VAL A 848 -30.54 12.91 0.56
N LEU A 849 -30.05 11.68 0.44
CA LEU A 849 -29.38 11.22 -0.79
C LEU A 849 -30.32 11.25 -1.99
N ALA A 850 -31.57 10.84 -1.81
CA ALA A 850 -32.60 10.93 -2.84
C ALA A 850 -32.88 12.38 -3.26
N ALA A 851 -32.91 13.33 -2.31
CA ALA A 851 -33.10 14.75 -2.59
C ALA A 851 -31.86 15.43 -3.22
N LEU A 852 -30.66 14.94 -2.90
CA LEU A 852 -29.40 15.43 -3.49
C LEU A 852 -29.08 14.79 -4.86
N SER A 853 -29.74 13.75 -5.28
CA SER A 853 -29.63 13.15 -6.61
C SER A 853 -30.28 14.00 -7.68
#